data_aa55c076148d04b9ae6f69677e1e8788
#
_entry.id   aa55c076148d04b9ae6f69677e1e8788
#
_cell.length_a   1.000
_cell.length_b   1.000
_cell.length_c   1.000
_cell.angle_alpha   90.00
_cell.angle_beta   90.00
_cell.angle_gamma   90.00
#
_symmetry.space_group_name_H-M   'P 1'
#
loop_
_entity.id
_entity.type
_entity.pdbx_description
1 polymer ?
#
loop_
_entity_poly.entity_id
_entity_poly.type
_entity_poly.pdbx_seq_one_letter_code
_entity_poly.pdbx_strand_id
1 'polypeptide(L)'
;MKGPLPYNIYALLGLWPLWILCTTSTNKCTVTREVADCSHLKLMQVPDNLPTNITVLNLTHNQLRRLPPANFTRYSKLTVLDGGFNSISKLEPELCQNLPFLKVLNLQHNELSHLSDKTLMFCMNLTELRLMSNSIQKIQNNPFKNQKNLLKLDLSHNGLSSTQLGTQLQLENLQELLLSNNKIHSLRGEELDFLGNSSLQKLDLSSNQIKEFSPGCFHVIGKLFGLFLNNAQLGPSLTEKLCLELSNTSIQNLSLSNIQLYRTSNTTFFGLKQTNLTMLDLSHNYLNVVDNGSFSWLPHLKYFFLEYNNVAHLSSHSFYGLFNVRYLNLKRSFTKQSISLALLPKIDDFSLQWLKCLEYLNMEDNNIPGIKRSMFTGLINLKYLSLSNTFTSLQTLTNETFLSLAHSPLRVLNLTRNKISKIESGTFSCLGYLEVLDLGLNEIEQELTGQEWRGLGNIFEIYLSYNKYLQLTSKSFASVPGLQRLMLRRVVLKNVDSSPSPFRSLHNLTILDLSNNNIASINDDMLEGLEKLEILDLQHNNLARLWKHANPGGPVHFLQGLPHLHILDLESNGFDEIPADMFKDLFELKSINLGLNNLNVLPPSLFDHQMFLKSLNLQKNLITSVEKNVFEPVFKNLTYLDMRFNPFDCTCESIAWFVNWINKTHTNISELSSHYICNTPPQYHGFPVMLFDTAPCKDSAPFELFFVISTSLLLSFIFIVLLIHFEGWRISFYWNVLVHRVLGFKEVDGQPEQFEYTAYIVHAYKDRDWVWENFSPMEEKDQSLKFCLEERDFEAGVLGLEAIVNSIKRSRKIIFVLTQHLLKDPLCKRFKVHHAVHQAIEQNLDSIILVFLEDIPDHKLNHALFLRRGMFKSHCILNWPVQKERINAFHHKLQVALGSRNSAY
;
A
#
# COMPACT_ATOMS: atom_id res chain seq x y z
N MET A 1 9.01 -40.50 28.83
CA MET A 1 8.11 -41.27 29.71
C MET A 1 6.83 -41.51 28.92
N LYS A 2 6.73 -42.70 28.47
CA LYS A 2 5.66 -43.70 28.66
C LYS A 2 4.24 -43.24 28.32
N GLY A 3 3.73 -43.86 27.23
CA GLY A 3 2.35 -44.02 26.83
C GLY A 3 1.56 -44.90 27.86
N PRO A 4 0.44 -45.54 27.58
CA PRO A 4 -0.03 -46.12 26.32
C PRO A 4 -1.59 -46.07 26.09
N LEU A 5 -2.02 -46.51 24.94
CA LEU A 5 -3.30 -47.12 24.46
C LEU A 5 -3.97 -48.10 25.48
N PRO A 6 -5.25 -48.59 25.38
CA PRO A 6 -5.68 -49.38 24.23
C PRO A 6 -7.21 -49.46 23.83
N TYR A 7 -7.48 -50.01 22.63
CA TYR A 7 -8.49 -51.03 22.21
C TYR A 7 -10.01 -50.86 22.55
N ASN A 8 -10.95 -51.26 21.78
CA ASN A 8 -11.15 -52.17 20.65
C ASN A 8 -12.64 -52.22 20.19
N ILE A 9 -12.88 -52.47 18.92
CA ILE A 9 -13.76 -53.45 18.27
C ILE A 9 -15.30 -53.17 18.30
N TYR A 10 -15.95 -53.04 17.12
CA TYR A 10 -16.71 -54.09 16.43
C TYR A 10 -17.08 -53.65 14.98
N ALA A 11 -16.80 -54.59 14.10
CA ALA A 11 -17.19 -54.60 12.70
C ALA A 11 -18.64 -55.04 12.54
N LEU A 12 -19.29 -54.66 11.43
CA LEU A 12 -20.10 -55.54 10.59
C LEU A 12 -20.68 -54.84 9.33
N LEU A 13 -20.15 -55.25 8.19
CA LEU A 13 -20.81 -55.58 6.92
C LEU A 13 -21.83 -54.59 6.32
N GLY A 14 -21.42 -53.98 5.23
CA GLY A 14 -22.27 -53.38 4.24
C GLY A 14 -21.51 -53.13 2.94
N LEU A 15 -21.44 -54.11 2.06
CA LEU A 15 -20.88 -54.05 0.71
C LEU A 15 -21.55 -52.97 -0.12
N TRP A 16 -20.80 -51.93 -0.53
CA TRP A 16 -21.08 -51.21 -1.77
C TRP A 16 -19.70 -50.86 -2.43
N PRO A 17 -19.59 -50.99 -3.75
CA PRO A 17 -18.30 -50.85 -4.42
C PRO A 17 -17.89 -49.40 -4.45
N LEU A 18 -16.79 -49.09 -3.74
CA LEU A 18 -16.01 -47.87 -3.94
C LEU A 18 -15.45 -47.88 -5.37
N TRP A 19 -16.10 -47.18 -6.26
CA TRP A 19 -15.41 -46.62 -7.42
C TRP A 19 -14.40 -45.62 -6.88
N ILE A 20 -13.19 -46.08 -6.62
CA ILE A 20 -12.02 -45.21 -6.57
C ILE A 20 -11.90 -44.60 -7.96
N LEU A 21 -12.47 -43.42 -8.15
CA LEU A 21 -12.01 -42.50 -9.18
C LEU A 21 -10.58 -42.16 -8.84
N CYS A 22 -9.68 -43.04 -9.28
CA CYS A 22 -8.28 -42.68 -9.51
C CYS A 22 -8.36 -41.58 -10.59
N THR A 23 -8.45 -40.31 -10.18
CA THR A 23 -8.09 -39.22 -11.07
C THR A 23 -6.60 -39.39 -11.37
N THR A 24 -6.31 -40.19 -12.39
CA THR A 24 -5.07 -40.08 -13.10
C THR A 24 -5.04 -38.64 -13.61
N SER A 25 -4.34 -37.78 -12.90
CA SER A 25 -3.80 -36.55 -13.45
C SER A 25 -3.07 -36.99 -14.70
N THR A 26 -3.70 -36.87 -15.86
CA THR A 26 -3.03 -37.10 -17.14
C THR A 26 -2.03 -35.96 -17.27
N ASN A 27 -0.77 -36.23 -16.94
CA ASN A 27 0.37 -35.34 -17.18
C ASN A 27 0.49 -35.16 -18.70
N LYS A 28 -0.32 -34.30 -19.29
CA LYS A 28 -0.30 -33.98 -20.71
C LYS A 28 0.45 -32.67 -20.91
N CYS A 29 1.32 -32.67 -21.94
CA CYS A 29 1.95 -31.41 -22.37
C CYS A 29 0.90 -30.38 -22.76
N THR A 30 1.16 -29.13 -22.44
CA THR A 30 0.37 -28.00 -22.93
C THR A 30 0.91 -27.54 -24.27
N VAL A 31 0.04 -27.51 -25.27
CA VAL A 31 0.43 -27.06 -26.62
C VAL A 31 -0.31 -25.76 -26.93
N THR A 32 0.44 -24.70 -27.17
CA THR A 32 -0.07 -23.40 -27.57
C THR A 32 0.55 -23.03 -28.92
N ARG A 33 -0.24 -23.01 -29.98
CA ARG A 33 0.22 -22.79 -31.36
C ARG A 33 1.28 -23.82 -31.76
N GLU A 34 2.55 -23.39 -31.91
CA GLU A 34 3.71 -24.23 -32.32
C GLU A 34 4.64 -24.53 -31.15
N VAL A 35 4.27 -24.20 -29.91
CA VAL A 35 5.07 -24.43 -28.72
C VAL A 35 4.46 -25.56 -27.91
N ALA A 36 5.20 -26.61 -27.64
CA ALA A 36 4.84 -27.71 -26.76
C ALA A 36 5.62 -27.58 -25.45
N ASP A 37 4.92 -27.35 -24.37
CA ASP A 37 5.49 -27.34 -23.02
C ASP A 37 5.12 -28.63 -22.30
N CYS A 38 6.16 -29.47 -22.08
CA CYS A 38 6.09 -30.73 -21.38
C CYS A 38 6.96 -30.72 -20.10
N SER A 39 7.20 -29.54 -19.54
CA SER A 39 8.02 -29.40 -18.33
C SER A 39 7.32 -29.94 -17.07
N HIS A 40 8.11 -30.38 -16.08
CA HIS A 40 7.64 -30.87 -14.77
C HIS A 40 6.64 -32.05 -14.79
N LEU A 41 6.60 -32.85 -15.87
CA LEU A 41 5.66 -33.95 -16.03
C LEU A 41 6.21 -35.32 -15.60
N LYS A 42 7.43 -35.39 -15.05
CA LYS A 42 8.13 -36.63 -14.67
C LYS A 42 8.28 -37.61 -15.83
N LEU A 43 8.41 -37.10 -17.04
CA LEU A 43 8.57 -37.94 -18.26
C LEU A 43 9.89 -38.72 -18.23
N MET A 44 9.82 -39.99 -18.58
CA MET A 44 11.01 -40.86 -18.78
C MET A 44 11.37 -40.97 -20.25
N GLN A 45 10.48 -40.60 -21.15
CA GLN A 45 10.66 -40.66 -22.61
C GLN A 45 10.05 -39.40 -23.25
N VAL A 46 10.55 -39.05 -24.44
CA VAL A 46 10.02 -37.98 -25.26
C VAL A 46 8.61 -38.35 -25.72
N PRO A 47 7.58 -37.49 -25.54
CA PRO A 47 6.23 -37.76 -25.98
C PRO A 47 6.16 -37.96 -27.51
N ASP A 48 5.37 -38.94 -27.95
CA ASP A 48 5.16 -39.27 -29.38
C ASP A 48 3.86 -38.74 -29.95
N ASN A 49 3.01 -38.17 -29.10
CA ASN A 49 1.65 -37.74 -29.39
C ASN A 49 1.47 -36.23 -29.57
N LEU A 50 2.57 -35.49 -29.68
CA LEU A 50 2.49 -34.03 -29.92
C LEU A 50 2.21 -33.71 -31.40
N PRO A 51 1.67 -32.50 -31.72
CA PRO A 51 1.48 -32.05 -33.09
C PRO A 51 2.82 -32.03 -33.87
N THR A 52 2.77 -32.39 -35.16
CA THR A 52 3.97 -32.46 -36.02
C THR A 52 4.49 -31.09 -36.45
N ASN A 53 3.74 -30.03 -36.24
CA ASN A 53 4.12 -28.68 -36.64
C ASN A 53 4.78 -27.85 -35.53
N ILE A 54 5.09 -28.44 -34.38
CA ILE A 54 5.77 -27.75 -33.30
C ILE A 54 7.15 -27.28 -33.71
N THR A 55 7.49 -26.07 -33.35
CA THR A 55 8.81 -25.45 -33.57
C THR A 55 9.64 -25.36 -32.30
N VAL A 56 8.98 -25.37 -31.12
CA VAL A 56 9.61 -25.34 -29.80
C VAL A 56 9.08 -26.48 -28.96
N LEU A 57 10.02 -27.29 -28.39
CA LEU A 57 9.72 -28.37 -27.46
C LEU A 57 10.47 -28.16 -26.14
N ASN A 58 9.71 -27.93 -25.08
CA ASN A 58 10.22 -27.81 -23.71
C ASN A 58 10.02 -29.14 -22.98
N LEU A 59 11.13 -29.83 -22.63
CA LEU A 59 11.16 -31.09 -21.87
C LEU A 59 11.86 -30.90 -20.51
N THR A 60 11.98 -29.66 -20.01
CA THR A 60 12.75 -29.39 -18.79
C THR A 60 12.12 -30.01 -17.55
N HIS A 61 12.95 -30.27 -16.53
CA HIS A 61 12.51 -30.79 -15.24
C HIS A 61 11.73 -32.12 -15.33
N ASN A 62 12.25 -33.05 -16.14
CA ASN A 62 11.74 -34.39 -16.27
C ASN A 62 12.77 -35.44 -15.80
N GLN A 63 12.56 -36.71 -16.14
CA GLN A 63 13.44 -37.84 -15.78
C GLN A 63 14.04 -38.53 -17.02
N LEU A 64 14.29 -37.76 -18.07
CA LEU A 64 14.82 -38.29 -19.33
C LEU A 64 16.27 -38.71 -19.15
N ARG A 65 16.61 -39.94 -19.55
CA ARG A 65 18.00 -40.45 -19.54
C ARG A 65 18.66 -40.40 -20.91
N ARG A 66 17.89 -40.36 -21.98
CA ARG A 66 18.32 -40.33 -23.39
C ARG A 66 17.33 -39.51 -24.22
N LEU A 67 17.80 -39.07 -25.38
CA LEU A 67 17.03 -38.45 -26.44
C LEU A 67 17.11 -39.31 -27.70
N PRO A 68 16.36 -40.42 -27.82
CA PRO A 68 16.48 -41.33 -28.96
C PRO A 68 16.06 -40.61 -30.25
N PRO A 69 16.89 -40.65 -31.33
CA PRO A 69 16.57 -39.95 -32.59
C PRO A 69 15.21 -40.35 -33.19
N ALA A 70 14.82 -41.63 -33.04
CA ALA A 70 13.55 -42.14 -33.53
C ALA A 70 12.32 -41.36 -32.98
N ASN A 71 12.40 -40.86 -31.76
CA ASN A 71 11.31 -40.11 -31.15
C ASN A 71 11.13 -38.70 -31.75
N PHE A 72 12.12 -38.21 -32.49
CA PHE A 72 12.11 -36.88 -33.10
C PHE A 72 11.77 -36.89 -34.59
N THR A 73 11.63 -38.03 -35.22
CA THR A 73 11.32 -38.14 -36.65
C THR A 73 10.05 -37.39 -37.05
N ARG A 74 9.09 -37.28 -36.13
CA ARG A 74 7.81 -36.54 -36.32
C ARG A 74 7.95 -35.03 -36.16
N TYR A 75 9.00 -34.57 -35.48
CA TYR A 75 9.14 -33.17 -35.09
C TYR A 75 10.22 -32.44 -35.91
N SER A 76 10.29 -32.75 -37.19
CA SER A 76 11.35 -32.24 -38.10
C SER A 76 11.38 -30.71 -38.23
N LYS A 77 10.32 -29.99 -37.81
CA LYS A 77 10.27 -28.52 -37.84
C LYS A 77 10.83 -27.85 -36.57
N LEU A 78 11.27 -28.60 -35.59
CA LEU A 78 11.85 -28.05 -34.38
C LEU A 78 13.03 -27.14 -34.65
N THR A 79 12.94 -25.93 -34.08
CA THR A 79 14.03 -24.94 -34.05
C THR A 79 14.65 -24.83 -32.66
N VAL A 80 13.87 -25.11 -31.61
CA VAL A 80 14.33 -25.08 -30.22
C VAL A 80 13.95 -26.37 -29.52
N LEU A 81 14.96 -27.06 -28.96
CA LEU A 81 14.80 -28.22 -28.10
C LEU A 81 15.43 -27.94 -26.73
N ASP A 82 14.58 -27.87 -25.70
CA ASP A 82 15.00 -27.70 -24.32
C ASP A 82 14.83 -29.03 -23.55
N GLY A 83 15.93 -29.72 -23.28
CA GLY A 83 16.02 -30.92 -22.47
C GLY A 83 16.78 -30.71 -21.16
N GLY A 84 16.83 -29.43 -20.66
CA GLY A 84 17.50 -29.09 -19.41
C GLY A 84 16.86 -29.73 -18.17
N PHE A 85 17.63 -29.86 -17.10
CA PHE A 85 17.18 -30.44 -15.83
C PHE A 85 16.57 -31.85 -15.97
N ASN A 86 17.38 -32.74 -16.58
CA ASN A 86 17.06 -34.14 -16.74
C ASN A 86 18.26 -34.99 -16.27
N SER A 87 18.30 -36.28 -16.59
CA SER A 87 19.41 -37.19 -16.30
C SER A 87 20.04 -37.74 -17.59
N ILE A 88 20.16 -36.92 -18.63
CA ILE A 88 20.68 -37.31 -19.92
C ILE A 88 22.19 -37.49 -19.80
N SER A 89 22.66 -38.74 -19.98
CA SER A 89 24.08 -39.12 -19.84
C SER A 89 24.81 -39.20 -21.16
N LYS A 90 24.09 -39.31 -22.27
CA LYS A 90 24.68 -39.45 -23.61
C LYS A 90 23.75 -38.85 -24.67
N LEU A 91 24.34 -38.23 -25.70
CA LEU A 91 23.66 -37.78 -26.92
C LEU A 91 23.96 -38.81 -28.05
N GLU A 92 22.90 -39.21 -28.70
CA GLU A 92 23.04 -40.06 -29.88
C GLU A 92 23.43 -39.22 -31.11
N PRO A 93 24.38 -39.69 -31.93
CA PRO A 93 24.90 -38.89 -33.06
C PRO A 93 23.84 -38.47 -34.07
N GLU A 94 22.81 -39.28 -34.27
CA GLU A 94 21.75 -39.08 -35.26
C GLU A 94 20.62 -38.11 -34.77
N LEU A 95 20.68 -37.58 -33.55
CA LEU A 95 19.64 -36.70 -33.01
C LEU A 95 19.28 -35.57 -33.97
N CYS A 96 20.31 -34.84 -34.44
CA CYS A 96 20.07 -33.67 -35.32
C CYS A 96 19.82 -34.10 -36.78
N GLN A 97 20.04 -35.34 -37.17
CA GLN A 97 19.69 -35.83 -38.50
C GLN A 97 18.16 -35.71 -38.72
N ASN A 98 17.39 -35.98 -37.68
CA ASN A 98 15.93 -35.81 -37.69
C ASN A 98 15.45 -34.40 -37.37
N LEU A 99 16.34 -33.47 -36.99
CA LEU A 99 16.05 -32.11 -36.61
C LEU A 99 16.86 -31.09 -37.46
N PRO A 100 16.63 -31.02 -38.77
CA PRO A 100 17.49 -30.25 -39.69
C PRO A 100 17.39 -28.74 -39.45
N PHE A 101 16.35 -28.24 -38.83
CA PHE A 101 16.15 -26.81 -38.53
C PHE A 101 16.52 -26.38 -37.13
N LEU A 102 17.10 -27.29 -36.31
CA LEU A 102 17.42 -27.03 -34.93
C LEU A 102 18.49 -25.93 -34.81
N LYS A 103 18.11 -24.82 -34.14
CA LYS A 103 18.95 -23.67 -33.88
C LYS A 103 19.44 -23.61 -32.43
N VAL A 104 18.56 -23.95 -31.48
CA VAL A 104 18.86 -23.91 -30.05
C VAL A 104 18.70 -25.30 -29.45
N LEU A 105 19.80 -25.82 -28.87
CA LEU A 105 19.81 -27.05 -28.10
C LEU A 105 20.23 -26.74 -26.66
N ASN A 106 19.31 -26.86 -25.73
CA ASN A 106 19.57 -26.71 -24.30
C ASN A 106 19.58 -28.07 -23.61
N LEU A 107 20.69 -28.41 -23.01
CA LEU A 107 20.91 -29.65 -22.24
C LEU A 107 21.60 -29.34 -20.90
N GLN A 108 21.36 -28.14 -20.37
CA GLN A 108 21.90 -27.75 -19.07
C GLN A 108 21.37 -28.65 -17.95
N HIS A 109 22.13 -28.79 -16.85
CA HIS A 109 21.77 -29.65 -15.72
C HIS A 109 21.36 -31.06 -16.12
N ASN A 110 22.34 -31.79 -16.74
CA ASN A 110 22.25 -33.19 -17.11
C ASN A 110 23.51 -33.95 -16.67
N GLU A 111 23.70 -35.18 -17.12
CA GLU A 111 24.78 -36.08 -16.72
C GLU A 111 25.78 -36.39 -17.87
N LEU A 112 25.88 -35.48 -18.86
CA LEU A 112 26.79 -35.68 -19.99
C LEU A 112 28.23 -35.62 -19.52
N SER A 113 29.01 -36.70 -19.81
CA SER A 113 30.41 -36.84 -19.36
C SER A 113 31.42 -36.57 -20.44
N HIS A 114 31.09 -36.73 -21.70
CA HIS A 114 31.97 -36.50 -22.82
C HIS A 114 31.22 -36.12 -24.10
N LEU A 115 31.90 -35.38 -24.96
CA LEU A 115 31.48 -35.09 -26.32
C LEU A 115 32.47 -35.67 -27.29
N SER A 116 32.00 -36.48 -28.25
CA SER A 116 32.79 -37.02 -29.32
C SER A 116 32.57 -36.27 -30.64
N ASP A 117 33.46 -36.46 -31.60
CA ASP A 117 33.37 -35.88 -32.94
C ASP A 117 32.06 -36.21 -33.69
N LYS A 118 31.42 -37.34 -33.35
CA LYS A 118 30.16 -37.76 -33.95
C LYS A 118 28.91 -37.14 -33.27
N THR A 119 29.05 -36.69 -32.04
CA THR A 119 27.90 -36.26 -31.20
C THR A 119 27.07 -35.16 -31.85
N LEU A 120 27.68 -34.11 -32.41
CA LEU A 120 27.02 -32.95 -33.01
C LEU A 120 27.18 -32.91 -34.54
N MET A 121 27.63 -34.01 -35.19
CA MET A 121 28.02 -34.01 -36.61
C MET A 121 26.91 -33.49 -37.53
N PHE A 122 25.66 -33.79 -37.27
CA PHE A 122 24.50 -33.38 -38.07
C PHE A 122 23.82 -32.08 -37.61
N CYS A 123 24.28 -31.49 -36.53
CA CYS A 123 23.67 -30.29 -35.95
C CYS A 123 24.18 -28.98 -36.58
N MET A 124 24.21 -28.88 -37.90
CA MET A 124 24.93 -27.83 -38.65
C MET A 124 24.27 -26.44 -38.52
N ASN A 125 22.99 -26.37 -38.16
CA ASN A 125 22.24 -25.13 -38.07
C ASN A 125 22.16 -24.55 -36.65
N LEU A 126 22.88 -25.17 -35.68
CA LEU A 126 22.90 -24.66 -34.30
C LEU A 126 23.52 -23.27 -34.24
N THR A 127 22.79 -22.37 -33.64
CA THR A 127 23.24 -21.03 -33.26
C THR A 127 23.55 -20.95 -31.76
N GLU A 128 22.90 -21.78 -30.96
CA GLU A 128 23.09 -21.78 -29.50
C GLU A 128 23.11 -23.23 -28.97
N LEU A 129 24.16 -23.54 -28.20
CA LEU A 129 24.32 -24.82 -27.53
C LEU A 129 24.61 -24.58 -26.04
N ARG A 130 23.69 -25.01 -25.17
CA ARG A 130 23.83 -24.92 -23.72
C ARG A 130 24.08 -26.28 -23.10
N LEU A 131 25.27 -26.46 -22.53
CA LEU A 131 25.74 -27.68 -21.86
C LEU A 131 26.17 -27.40 -20.41
N MET A 132 25.72 -26.29 -19.85
CA MET A 132 26.03 -25.89 -18.49
C MET A 132 25.62 -26.95 -17.46
N SER A 133 26.39 -27.08 -16.37
CA SER A 133 26.12 -28.05 -15.28
C SER A 133 25.93 -29.48 -15.76
N ASN A 134 26.94 -29.97 -16.45
CA ASN A 134 27.10 -31.36 -16.82
C ASN A 134 28.39 -31.93 -16.17
N SER A 135 28.85 -33.11 -16.59
CA SER A 135 30.03 -33.75 -16.05
C SER A 135 31.18 -33.87 -17.08
N ILE A 136 31.24 -32.92 -18.03
CA ILE A 136 32.19 -32.94 -19.14
C ILE A 136 33.59 -32.59 -18.62
N GLN A 137 34.52 -33.55 -18.67
CA GLN A 137 35.91 -33.37 -18.19
C GLN A 137 36.88 -33.08 -19.31
N LYS A 138 36.63 -33.60 -20.50
CA LYS A 138 37.50 -33.44 -21.66
C LYS A 138 36.68 -33.42 -22.94
N ILE A 139 37.05 -32.54 -23.86
CA ILE A 139 36.60 -32.53 -25.24
C ILE A 139 37.57 -33.36 -26.06
N GLN A 140 37.07 -34.37 -26.74
CA GLN A 140 37.91 -35.27 -27.55
C GLN A 140 37.68 -35.03 -29.04
N ASN A 141 38.78 -35.02 -29.82
CA ASN A 141 38.74 -34.75 -31.24
C ASN A 141 38.08 -33.38 -31.59
N ASN A 142 37.14 -33.32 -32.54
CA ASN A 142 36.53 -32.09 -33.05
C ASN A 142 35.01 -32.15 -33.04
N PRO A 143 34.36 -32.23 -31.88
CA PRO A 143 32.87 -32.31 -31.78
C PRO A 143 32.16 -31.10 -32.38
N PHE A 144 32.80 -29.94 -32.44
CA PHE A 144 32.24 -28.70 -32.97
C PHE A 144 32.64 -28.38 -34.43
N LYS A 145 33.29 -29.33 -35.18
CA LYS A 145 33.81 -29.09 -36.53
C LYS A 145 32.76 -28.55 -37.51
N ASN A 146 31.50 -28.99 -37.37
CA ASN A 146 30.43 -28.66 -38.30
C ASN A 146 29.51 -27.49 -37.80
N GLN A 147 29.76 -26.93 -36.61
CA GLN A 147 28.93 -25.91 -36.02
C GLN A 147 29.35 -24.48 -36.44
N LYS A 148 29.47 -24.24 -37.74
CA LYS A 148 29.92 -22.95 -38.27
C LYS A 148 28.99 -21.78 -37.94
N ASN A 149 27.70 -22.06 -37.70
CA ASN A 149 26.69 -21.03 -37.39
C ASN A 149 26.58 -20.73 -35.88
N LEU A 150 27.41 -21.37 -35.05
CA LEU A 150 27.30 -21.26 -33.60
C LEU A 150 27.71 -19.86 -33.14
N LEU A 151 26.78 -19.17 -32.48
CA LEU A 151 26.95 -17.86 -31.88
C LEU A 151 27.24 -17.92 -30.38
N LYS A 152 26.65 -18.93 -29.72
CA LYS A 152 26.76 -19.07 -28.25
C LYS A 152 27.04 -20.54 -27.89
N LEU A 153 28.13 -20.74 -27.12
CA LEU A 153 28.48 -22.03 -26.54
C LEU A 153 28.67 -21.90 -25.02
N ASP A 154 27.83 -22.61 -24.29
CA ASP A 154 27.88 -22.63 -22.84
C ASP A 154 28.32 -24.01 -22.32
N LEU A 155 29.53 -24.04 -21.78
CA LEU A 155 30.17 -25.19 -21.15
C LEU A 155 30.46 -24.91 -19.66
N SER A 156 29.80 -23.97 -19.09
CA SER A 156 29.97 -23.57 -17.67
C SER A 156 29.61 -24.72 -16.72
N HIS A 157 30.17 -24.69 -15.52
CA HIS A 157 29.89 -25.71 -14.50
C HIS A 157 30.13 -27.16 -14.99
N ASN A 158 31.29 -27.39 -15.55
CA ASN A 158 31.74 -28.70 -15.97
C ASN A 158 33.11 -29.07 -15.33
N GLY A 159 33.80 -30.03 -15.83
CA GLY A 159 35.08 -30.47 -15.29
C GLY A 159 36.27 -30.20 -16.21
N LEU A 160 36.16 -29.28 -17.17
CA LEU A 160 37.16 -29.01 -18.18
C LEU A 160 38.47 -28.49 -17.58
N SER A 161 39.60 -29.06 -17.91
CA SER A 161 40.91 -28.63 -17.45
C SER A 161 41.70 -27.80 -18.47
N SER A 162 41.21 -27.65 -19.69
CA SER A 162 41.80 -26.88 -20.79
C SER A 162 40.73 -26.16 -21.58
N THR A 163 41.12 -25.07 -22.22
CA THR A 163 40.25 -24.30 -23.13
C THR A 163 40.18 -24.90 -24.53
N GLN A 164 40.91 -25.96 -24.79
CA GLN A 164 40.98 -26.64 -26.11
C GLN A 164 39.67 -27.36 -26.41
N LEU A 165 38.87 -26.85 -27.36
CA LEU A 165 37.61 -27.46 -27.80
C LEU A 165 37.73 -28.36 -29.04
N GLY A 166 38.92 -28.49 -29.59
CA GLY A 166 39.18 -29.35 -30.73
C GLY A 166 40.52 -29.01 -31.43
N THR A 167 40.98 -29.90 -32.30
CA THR A 167 42.16 -29.67 -33.14
C THR A 167 41.72 -29.26 -34.53
N GLN A 168 42.34 -28.23 -35.12
CA GLN A 168 41.91 -27.67 -36.44
C GLN A 168 40.45 -27.20 -36.48
N LEU A 169 39.93 -26.78 -35.35
CA LEU A 169 38.59 -26.17 -35.22
C LEU A 169 38.62 -24.70 -35.63
N GLN A 170 37.55 -24.19 -36.26
CA GLN A 170 37.33 -22.76 -36.48
C GLN A 170 35.86 -22.42 -36.18
N LEU A 171 35.65 -21.54 -35.23
CA LEU A 171 34.30 -21.03 -34.82
C LEU A 171 34.22 -19.53 -35.08
N GLU A 172 34.22 -19.16 -36.38
CA GLU A 172 34.32 -17.75 -36.83
C GLU A 172 33.15 -16.88 -36.38
N ASN A 173 31.95 -17.45 -36.23
CA ASN A 173 30.72 -16.72 -35.85
C ASN A 173 30.48 -16.69 -34.35
N LEU A 174 31.36 -17.36 -33.56
CA LEU A 174 31.11 -17.43 -32.11
C LEU A 174 31.24 -16.05 -31.44
N GLN A 175 30.20 -15.65 -30.72
CA GLN A 175 30.11 -14.40 -29.99
C GLN A 175 30.24 -14.59 -28.49
N GLU A 176 29.68 -15.68 -27.95
CA GLU A 176 29.75 -15.98 -26.51
C GLU A 176 30.34 -17.38 -26.28
N LEU A 177 31.45 -17.42 -25.53
CA LEU A 177 32.02 -18.64 -25.03
C LEU A 177 32.06 -18.63 -23.50
N LEU A 178 31.22 -19.47 -22.87
CA LEU A 178 31.10 -19.57 -21.44
C LEU A 178 31.75 -20.82 -20.90
N LEU A 179 32.84 -20.66 -20.16
CA LEU A 179 33.65 -21.71 -19.56
C LEU A 179 33.76 -21.54 -18.04
N SER A 180 32.87 -20.75 -17.43
CA SER A 180 32.94 -20.49 -16.00
C SER A 180 32.74 -21.75 -15.16
N ASN A 181 33.32 -21.74 -13.97
CA ASN A 181 33.23 -22.85 -13.01
C ASN A 181 33.67 -24.20 -13.61
N ASN A 182 34.88 -24.19 -14.16
CA ASN A 182 35.60 -25.39 -14.65
C ASN A 182 36.92 -25.58 -13.86
N LYS A 183 37.81 -26.39 -14.34
CA LYS A 183 39.13 -26.70 -13.74
C LYS A 183 40.30 -26.22 -14.61
N ILE A 184 40.12 -25.07 -15.28
CA ILE A 184 41.14 -24.52 -16.16
C ILE A 184 42.23 -23.86 -15.30
N HIS A 185 43.48 -24.26 -15.49
CA HIS A 185 44.61 -23.76 -14.68
C HIS A 185 45.57 -22.87 -15.46
N SER A 186 45.62 -23.02 -16.79
CA SER A 186 46.47 -22.21 -17.66
C SER A 186 45.76 -21.86 -18.95
N LEU A 187 46.12 -20.73 -19.52
CA LEU A 187 45.62 -20.29 -20.82
C LEU A 187 46.78 -20.26 -21.78
N ARG A 188 46.67 -21.03 -22.86
CA ARG A 188 47.65 -21.12 -23.94
C ARG A 188 47.02 -20.68 -25.25
N GLY A 189 47.80 -19.93 -26.07
CA GLY A 189 47.31 -19.44 -27.36
C GLY A 189 46.87 -20.58 -28.28
N GLU A 190 47.65 -21.63 -28.36
CA GLU A 190 47.34 -22.82 -29.16
C GLU A 190 45.97 -23.46 -28.84
N GLU A 191 45.53 -23.35 -27.60
CA GLU A 191 44.23 -23.88 -27.18
C GLU A 191 43.05 -22.97 -27.60
N LEU A 192 43.31 -21.72 -27.97
CA LEU A 192 42.33 -20.71 -28.38
C LEU A 192 42.37 -20.34 -29.87
N ASP A 193 43.26 -20.99 -30.66
CA ASP A 193 43.44 -20.73 -32.09
C ASP A 193 42.12 -20.86 -32.88
N PHE A 194 41.20 -21.68 -32.41
CA PHE A 194 39.89 -21.86 -33.05
C PHE A 194 39.01 -20.58 -33.05
N LEU A 195 39.42 -19.58 -32.32
CA LEU A 195 38.76 -18.25 -32.24
C LEU A 195 39.45 -17.21 -33.15
N GLY A 196 40.43 -17.59 -33.95
CA GLY A 196 41.29 -16.66 -34.71
C GLY A 196 40.54 -15.68 -35.61
N ASN A 197 39.44 -16.09 -36.19
CA ASN A 197 38.59 -15.22 -37.03
C ASN A 197 37.31 -14.77 -36.33
N SER A 198 37.14 -15.05 -35.03
CA SER A 198 35.93 -14.74 -34.31
C SER A 198 35.88 -13.26 -33.86
N SER A 199 34.64 -12.76 -33.64
CA SER A 199 34.40 -11.48 -32.98
C SER A 199 33.70 -11.74 -31.64
N LEU A 200 34.47 -12.22 -30.68
CA LEU A 200 33.96 -12.71 -29.41
C LEU A 200 33.51 -11.55 -28.53
N GLN A 201 32.20 -11.45 -28.27
CA GLN A 201 31.61 -10.44 -27.40
C GLN A 201 31.86 -10.78 -25.93
N LYS A 202 31.84 -12.07 -25.59
CA LYS A 202 32.02 -12.54 -24.23
C LYS A 202 32.83 -13.83 -24.17
N LEU A 203 33.96 -13.78 -23.47
CA LEU A 203 34.70 -14.91 -22.97
C LEU A 203 34.58 -14.97 -21.45
N ASP A 204 33.91 -16.00 -20.94
CA ASP A 204 33.69 -16.13 -19.49
C ASP A 204 34.53 -17.33 -18.97
N LEU A 205 35.58 -16.99 -18.23
CA LEU A 205 36.50 -17.93 -17.58
C LEU A 205 36.38 -17.83 -16.04
N SER A 206 35.32 -17.23 -15.54
CA SER A 206 35.08 -17.01 -14.11
C SER A 206 35.12 -18.32 -13.31
N SER A 207 35.52 -18.27 -12.07
CA SER A 207 35.55 -19.42 -11.16
C SER A 207 36.41 -20.60 -11.71
N ASN A 208 37.48 -20.28 -12.40
CA ASN A 208 38.56 -21.19 -12.75
C ASN A 208 39.82 -20.89 -11.93
N GLN A 209 40.64 -21.88 -11.68
CA GLN A 209 41.87 -21.72 -10.88
C GLN A 209 43.07 -21.41 -11.78
N ILE A 210 42.99 -20.29 -12.50
CA ILE A 210 44.03 -19.90 -13.46
C ILE A 210 45.29 -19.48 -12.71
N LYS A 211 46.40 -20.12 -13.03
CA LYS A 211 47.72 -19.88 -12.43
C LYS A 211 48.74 -19.32 -13.42
N GLU A 212 48.43 -19.37 -14.70
CA GLU A 212 49.37 -18.96 -15.74
C GLU A 212 48.66 -18.48 -17.00
N PHE A 213 49.22 -17.45 -17.60
CA PHE A 213 48.93 -16.95 -18.94
C PHE A 213 50.18 -17.13 -19.80
N SER A 214 50.09 -17.87 -20.90
CA SER A 214 51.18 -17.94 -21.87
C SER A 214 51.30 -16.67 -22.67
N PRO A 215 52.53 -16.28 -23.08
CA PRO A 215 52.71 -15.07 -23.87
C PRO A 215 51.84 -15.05 -25.14
N GLY A 216 51.10 -13.94 -25.34
CA GLY A 216 50.24 -13.79 -26.51
C GLY A 216 48.93 -14.58 -26.51
N CYS A 217 48.54 -15.20 -25.40
CA CYS A 217 47.40 -16.13 -25.36
C CYS A 217 46.07 -15.51 -25.83
N PHE A 218 45.87 -14.21 -25.71
CA PHE A 218 44.67 -13.52 -26.20
C PHE A 218 44.83 -12.92 -27.61
N HIS A 219 46.05 -12.78 -28.13
CA HIS A 219 46.31 -12.24 -29.47
C HIS A 219 45.90 -13.18 -30.59
N VAL A 220 45.76 -14.47 -30.28
CA VAL A 220 45.26 -15.47 -31.23
C VAL A 220 43.77 -15.37 -31.50
N ILE A 221 43.02 -14.64 -30.66
CA ILE A 221 41.59 -14.40 -30.85
C ILE A 221 41.44 -13.22 -31.83
N GLY A 222 40.61 -13.36 -32.87
CA GLY A 222 40.41 -12.33 -33.87
C GLY A 222 39.98 -10.97 -33.26
N LYS A 223 38.86 -10.95 -32.56
CA LYS A 223 38.41 -9.80 -31.75
C LYS A 223 37.84 -10.28 -30.42
N LEU A 224 38.38 -9.78 -29.33
CA LEU A 224 37.90 -10.03 -27.98
C LEU A 224 37.39 -8.73 -27.38
N PHE A 225 36.06 -8.62 -27.17
CA PHE A 225 35.45 -7.43 -26.59
C PHE A 225 35.24 -7.55 -25.08
N GLY A 226 34.88 -8.73 -24.57
CA GLY A 226 34.57 -8.93 -23.14
C GLY A 226 35.28 -10.13 -22.55
N LEU A 227 36.02 -9.94 -21.47
CA LEU A 227 36.69 -10.97 -20.69
C LEU A 227 36.23 -10.95 -19.25
N PHE A 228 35.76 -12.12 -18.75
CA PHE A 228 35.28 -12.29 -17.39
C PHE A 228 36.09 -13.34 -16.68
N LEU A 229 36.73 -12.96 -15.57
CA LEU A 229 37.63 -13.82 -14.76
C LEU A 229 37.24 -13.77 -13.28
N ASN A 230 35.96 -13.58 -12.99
CA ASN A 230 35.47 -13.47 -11.63
C ASN A 230 35.77 -14.72 -10.81
N ASN A 231 36.14 -14.56 -9.55
CA ASN A 231 36.51 -15.66 -8.66
C ASN A 231 37.75 -16.48 -9.12
N ALA A 232 38.64 -15.94 -9.93
CA ALA A 232 39.78 -16.67 -10.51
C ALA A 232 41.05 -16.70 -9.63
N GLN A 233 41.05 -16.06 -8.47
CA GLN A 233 42.16 -16.03 -7.50
C GLN A 233 43.55 -15.60 -8.09
N LEU A 234 43.53 -14.58 -8.95
CA LEU A 234 44.74 -14.15 -9.67
C LEU A 234 45.71 -13.39 -8.75
N GLY A 235 45.22 -12.58 -7.81
CA GLY A 235 46.10 -11.72 -7.03
C GLY A 235 46.77 -10.61 -7.86
N PRO A 236 47.62 -9.76 -7.26
CA PRO A 236 48.21 -8.61 -7.96
C PRO A 236 49.13 -8.97 -9.12
N SER A 237 50.02 -9.94 -8.93
CA SER A 237 51.06 -10.30 -9.92
C SER A 237 50.49 -10.89 -11.21
N LEU A 238 49.52 -11.84 -11.07
CA LEU A 238 48.87 -12.42 -12.26
C LEU A 238 47.92 -11.41 -12.92
N THR A 239 47.33 -10.49 -12.18
CA THR A 239 46.53 -9.41 -12.76
C THR A 239 47.38 -8.48 -13.62
N GLU A 240 48.57 -8.10 -13.18
CA GLU A 240 49.52 -7.30 -13.98
C GLU A 240 49.92 -8.05 -15.25
N LYS A 241 50.26 -9.32 -15.13
CA LYS A 241 50.57 -10.20 -16.29
C LYS A 241 49.39 -10.32 -17.24
N LEU A 242 48.17 -10.53 -16.75
CA LEU A 242 46.96 -10.55 -17.55
C LEU A 242 46.79 -9.25 -18.36
N CYS A 243 46.96 -8.09 -17.70
CA CYS A 243 46.83 -6.79 -18.37
C CYS A 243 47.87 -6.61 -19.48
N LEU A 244 49.09 -7.12 -19.30
CA LEU A 244 50.15 -7.14 -20.35
C LEU A 244 49.75 -8.04 -21.52
N GLU A 245 49.21 -9.23 -21.26
CA GLU A 245 48.72 -10.14 -22.31
C GLU A 245 47.51 -9.61 -23.08
N LEU A 246 46.72 -8.69 -22.47
CA LEU A 246 45.61 -8.01 -23.14
C LEU A 246 46.03 -6.77 -23.94
N SER A 247 47.34 -6.41 -23.93
CA SER A 247 47.81 -5.25 -24.67
C SER A 247 47.50 -5.40 -26.17
N ASN A 248 47.11 -4.28 -26.81
CA ASN A 248 46.75 -4.24 -28.25
C ASN A 248 45.55 -5.12 -28.65
N THR A 249 44.82 -5.70 -27.71
CA THR A 249 43.58 -6.42 -28.01
C THR A 249 42.38 -5.48 -28.17
N SER A 250 41.27 -5.97 -28.68
CA SER A 250 40.02 -5.23 -28.86
C SER A 250 39.17 -5.09 -27.57
N ILE A 251 39.78 -5.39 -26.42
CA ILE A 251 39.05 -5.49 -25.14
C ILE A 251 38.35 -4.18 -24.78
N GLN A 252 37.05 -4.27 -24.45
CA GLN A 252 36.24 -3.18 -24.01
C GLN A 252 35.67 -3.39 -22.59
N ASN A 253 35.37 -4.65 -22.24
CA ASN A 253 34.80 -5.02 -20.95
C ASN A 253 35.69 -6.04 -20.26
N LEU A 254 36.21 -5.70 -19.08
CA LEU A 254 37.03 -6.56 -18.24
C LEU A 254 36.42 -6.68 -16.85
N SER A 255 36.00 -7.90 -16.49
CA SER A 255 35.48 -8.21 -15.17
C SER A 255 36.44 -9.10 -14.38
N LEU A 256 36.93 -8.53 -13.27
CA LEU A 256 37.91 -9.09 -12.35
C LEU A 256 37.40 -9.11 -10.92
N SER A 257 36.10 -9.39 -10.74
CA SER A 257 35.47 -9.44 -9.43
C SER A 257 35.99 -10.64 -8.63
N ASN A 258 36.29 -10.41 -7.35
CA ASN A 258 36.74 -11.45 -6.41
C ASN A 258 37.95 -12.27 -6.90
N ILE A 259 38.97 -11.60 -7.43
CA ILE A 259 40.20 -12.24 -7.88
C ILE A 259 41.33 -12.16 -6.84
N GLN A 260 41.02 -11.77 -5.59
CA GLN A 260 41.98 -11.57 -4.52
C GLN A 260 42.99 -10.40 -4.79
N LEU A 261 42.55 -9.38 -5.48
CA LEU A 261 43.34 -8.17 -5.72
C LEU A 261 43.31 -7.27 -4.49
N TYR A 262 44.30 -7.36 -3.63
CA TYR A 262 44.36 -6.58 -2.40
C TYR A 262 45.14 -5.23 -2.56
N ARG A 263 45.85 -5.02 -3.65
CA ARG A 263 46.63 -3.81 -3.96
C ARG A 263 46.69 -3.58 -5.47
N THR A 264 46.59 -2.30 -5.88
CA THR A 264 46.93 -1.86 -7.23
C THR A 264 48.18 -0.95 -7.17
N SER A 265 49.11 -1.16 -8.11
CA SER A 265 50.28 -0.28 -8.31
C SER A 265 50.09 0.53 -9.58
N ASN A 266 50.99 1.46 -9.82
CA ASN A 266 51.02 2.28 -11.03
C ASN A 266 51.32 1.47 -12.31
N THR A 267 51.77 0.20 -12.20
CA THR A 267 52.04 -0.68 -13.32
C THR A 267 50.92 -1.71 -13.58
N THR A 268 50.03 -1.92 -12.58
CA THR A 268 49.01 -3.01 -12.64
C THR A 268 48.21 -3.01 -13.94
N PHE A 269 47.78 -1.86 -14.44
CA PHE A 269 46.94 -1.72 -15.64
C PHE A 269 47.72 -1.18 -16.86
N PHE A 270 49.06 -1.09 -16.77
CA PHE A 270 49.91 -0.53 -17.84
C PHE A 270 49.66 -1.17 -19.22
N GLY A 271 49.50 -2.45 -19.27
CA GLY A 271 49.25 -3.20 -20.52
C GLY A 271 47.93 -2.78 -21.23
N LEU A 272 46.99 -2.17 -20.51
CA LEU A 272 45.70 -1.77 -21.09
C LEU A 272 45.71 -0.36 -21.72
N LYS A 273 46.88 0.35 -21.71
CA LYS A 273 47.03 1.73 -22.19
C LYS A 273 46.52 1.94 -23.62
N GLN A 274 46.75 0.95 -24.51
CA GLN A 274 46.38 1.05 -25.92
C GLN A 274 45.06 0.33 -26.25
N THR A 275 44.34 -0.14 -25.26
CA THR A 275 43.05 -0.78 -25.43
C THR A 275 41.91 0.22 -25.38
N ASN A 276 40.77 -0.13 -25.91
CA ASN A 276 39.53 0.68 -25.80
C ASN A 276 38.69 0.23 -24.61
N LEU A 277 39.31 -0.03 -23.46
CA LEU A 277 38.60 -0.51 -22.27
C LEU A 277 37.61 0.55 -21.78
N THR A 278 36.32 0.18 -21.81
CA THR A 278 35.23 1.07 -21.40
C THR A 278 34.61 0.67 -20.07
N MET A 279 34.73 -0.60 -19.69
CA MET A 279 34.18 -1.13 -18.43
C MET A 279 35.25 -1.96 -17.71
N LEU A 280 35.49 -1.64 -16.43
CA LEU A 280 36.33 -2.38 -15.52
C LEU A 280 35.57 -2.71 -14.24
N ASP A 281 35.47 -3.97 -13.91
CA ASP A 281 34.89 -4.47 -12.69
C ASP A 281 35.98 -5.04 -11.78
N LEU A 282 36.24 -4.38 -10.65
CA LEU A 282 37.13 -4.80 -9.57
C LEU A 282 36.35 -5.04 -8.27
N SER A 283 35.07 -5.32 -8.37
CA SER A 283 34.21 -5.52 -7.20
C SER A 283 34.61 -6.78 -6.41
N HIS A 284 34.19 -6.84 -5.16
CA HIS A 284 34.37 -8.01 -4.28
C HIS A 284 35.83 -8.43 -4.08
N ASN A 285 36.79 -7.56 -4.34
CA ASN A 285 38.19 -7.78 -4.03
C ASN A 285 38.51 -7.36 -2.59
N TYR A 286 39.66 -7.65 -2.13
CA TYR A 286 40.15 -7.18 -0.82
C TYR A 286 41.06 -5.96 -0.99
N LEU A 287 40.74 -5.12 -1.97
CA LEU A 287 41.55 -3.98 -2.35
C LEU A 287 41.66 -3.01 -1.17
N ASN A 288 42.84 -2.94 -0.56
CA ASN A 288 43.12 -2.11 0.59
C ASN A 288 43.94 -0.89 0.19
N VAL A 289 44.88 -1.05 -0.76
CA VAL A 289 45.77 0.02 -1.21
C VAL A 289 45.56 0.31 -2.69
N VAL A 290 45.26 1.58 -2.98
CA VAL A 290 45.19 2.13 -4.32
C VAL A 290 46.33 3.14 -4.45
N ASP A 291 47.40 2.75 -5.11
CA ASP A 291 48.54 3.66 -5.30
C ASP A 291 48.19 4.81 -6.26
N ASN A 292 48.85 5.93 -6.11
CA ASN A 292 48.66 7.09 -6.97
C ASN A 292 48.90 6.77 -8.44
N GLY A 293 47.97 7.14 -9.30
CA GLY A 293 48.06 6.91 -10.73
C GLY A 293 47.87 5.45 -11.18
N SER A 294 47.38 4.56 -10.29
CA SER A 294 47.13 3.16 -10.66
C SER A 294 46.22 3.00 -11.90
N PHE A 295 45.29 3.92 -12.09
CA PHE A 295 44.30 3.89 -13.19
C PHE A 295 44.64 4.86 -14.33
N SER A 296 45.85 5.49 -14.33
CA SER A 296 46.24 6.46 -15.36
C SER A 296 46.30 5.87 -16.79
N TRP A 297 46.34 4.58 -16.89
CA TRP A 297 46.42 3.81 -18.14
C TRP A 297 45.09 3.48 -18.77
N LEU A 298 43.94 4.00 -18.20
CA LEU A 298 42.57 3.66 -18.61
C LEU A 298 41.82 4.89 -19.14
N PRO A 299 42.31 5.57 -20.17
CA PRO A 299 41.75 6.87 -20.59
C PRO A 299 40.34 6.77 -21.19
N HIS A 300 39.92 5.59 -21.66
CA HIS A 300 38.62 5.37 -22.29
C HIS A 300 37.56 4.80 -21.35
N LEU A 301 37.92 4.56 -20.06
CA LEU A 301 37.04 3.93 -19.09
C LEU A 301 35.81 4.81 -18.83
N LYS A 302 34.62 4.20 -18.93
CA LYS A 302 33.31 4.83 -18.69
C LYS A 302 32.57 4.27 -17.48
N TYR A 303 32.70 2.95 -17.27
CA TYR A 303 32.03 2.22 -16.20
C TYR A 303 33.07 1.58 -15.29
N PHE A 304 33.07 1.99 -14.01
CA PHE A 304 34.05 1.50 -13.06
C PHE A 304 33.35 1.00 -11.79
N PHE A 305 33.56 -0.29 -11.48
CA PHE A 305 32.96 -0.98 -10.34
C PHE A 305 34.07 -1.32 -9.34
N LEU A 306 33.95 -0.82 -8.14
CA LEU A 306 34.87 -1.02 -7.01
C LEU A 306 34.13 -1.49 -5.74
N GLU A 307 32.85 -1.82 -5.84
CA GLU A 307 32.06 -2.18 -4.67
C GLU A 307 32.65 -3.39 -3.92
N TYR A 308 32.31 -3.46 -2.62
CA TYR A 308 32.73 -4.55 -1.73
C TYR A 308 34.24 -4.73 -1.66
N ASN A 309 34.99 -3.65 -1.46
CA ASN A 309 36.43 -3.64 -1.22
C ASN A 309 36.76 -3.16 0.20
N ASN A 310 38.04 -2.96 0.49
CA ASN A 310 38.54 -2.55 1.81
C ASN A 310 39.52 -1.37 1.73
N VAL A 311 39.26 -0.40 0.83
CA VAL A 311 40.16 0.72 0.60
C VAL A 311 40.32 1.54 1.88
N ALA A 312 41.55 1.59 2.40
CA ALA A 312 41.85 2.27 3.65
C ALA A 312 42.06 3.77 3.44
N HIS A 313 42.67 4.16 2.31
CA HIS A 313 42.96 5.53 1.97
C HIS A 313 42.71 5.81 0.50
N LEU A 314 41.94 6.87 0.24
CA LEU A 314 41.74 7.43 -1.09
C LEU A 314 42.44 8.79 -1.16
N SER A 315 43.57 8.85 -1.89
CA SER A 315 44.34 10.07 -2.05
C SER A 315 43.78 10.96 -3.16
N SER A 316 44.26 12.20 -3.24
CA SER A 316 43.91 13.13 -4.32
C SER A 316 44.34 12.68 -5.73
N HIS A 317 45.21 11.68 -5.84
CA HIS A 317 45.72 11.13 -7.12
C HIS A 317 45.32 9.68 -7.36
N SER A 318 44.51 9.06 -6.49
CA SER A 318 44.10 7.66 -6.66
C SER A 318 43.33 7.42 -7.95
N PHE A 319 42.51 8.38 -8.37
CA PHE A 319 41.72 8.32 -9.62
C PHE A 319 42.32 9.17 -10.75
N TYR A 320 43.55 9.53 -10.66
CA TYR A 320 44.22 10.26 -11.75
C TYR A 320 44.21 9.45 -13.05
N GLY A 321 43.81 10.09 -14.16
CA GLY A 321 43.66 9.44 -15.48
C GLY A 321 42.23 9.01 -15.86
N LEU A 322 41.33 8.95 -14.91
CA LEU A 322 39.95 8.51 -15.14
C LEU A 322 39.02 9.64 -15.63
N PHE A 323 39.47 10.40 -16.62
CA PHE A 323 38.76 11.63 -17.05
C PHE A 323 37.40 11.35 -17.73
N ASN A 324 37.20 10.17 -18.29
CA ASN A 324 35.99 9.79 -19.07
C ASN A 324 35.02 8.90 -18.32
N VAL A 325 35.29 8.57 -17.05
CA VAL A 325 34.38 7.74 -16.23
C VAL A 325 33.08 8.50 -16.02
N ARG A 326 31.97 7.82 -16.37
CA ARG A 326 30.59 8.32 -16.20
C ARG A 326 29.86 7.62 -15.06
N TYR A 327 30.20 6.39 -14.80
CA TYR A 327 29.60 5.57 -13.76
C TYR A 327 30.67 5.03 -12.83
N LEU A 328 30.58 5.35 -11.55
CA LEU A 328 31.48 4.84 -10.51
C LEU A 328 30.67 4.27 -9.35
N ASN A 329 30.88 2.99 -9.06
CA ASN A 329 30.28 2.33 -7.92
C ASN A 329 31.34 2.04 -6.85
N LEU A 330 31.17 2.72 -5.70
CA LEU A 330 32.02 2.59 -4.51
C LEU A 330 31.23 2.04 -3.31
N LYS A 331 30.13 1.33 -3.56
CA LYS A 331 29.33 0.75 -2.48
C LYS A 331 30.16 -0.25 -1.69
N ARG A 332 30.19 -0.10 -0.36
CA ARG A 332 30.99 -0.94 0.54
C ARG A 332 32.46 -1.04 0.13
N SER A 333 33.03 0.03 -0.42
CA SER A 333 34.40 0.02 -0.91
C SER A 333 35.43 0.38 0.15
N PHE A 334 34.99 0.99 1.25
CA PHE A 334 35.90 1.44 2.31
C PHE A 334 35.81 0.53 3.52
N THR A 335 36.94 0.36 4.22
CA THR A 335 37.08 -0.58 5.34
C THR A 335 36.02 -0.37 6.43
N LYS A 336 35.35 -1.48 6.79
CA LYS A 336 34.36 -1.50 7.90
C LYS A 336 34.95 -1.87 9.26
N GLN A 337 36.21 -2.26 9.33
CA GLN A 337 36.76 -2.84 10.55
C GLN A 337 37.31 -1.76 11.45
N SER A 338 36.57 -1.17 12.32
CA SER A 338 37.01 -0.85 13.67
C SER A 338 36.03 -0.02 14.50
N ILE A 339 35.94 -0.38 15.75
CA ILE A 339 35.31 0.38 16.83
C ILE A 339 36.11 1.66 17.16
N SER A 340 37.37 1.81 16.65
CA SER A 340 38.25 2.93 16.87
C SER A 340 38.24 3.95 15.75
N LEU A 341 37.95 5.21 16.03
CA LEU A 341 38.01 6.35 15.09
C LEU A 341 39.34 6.46 14.33
N ALA A 342 40.46 5.94 14.91
CA ALA A 342 41.78 5.96 14.28
C ALA A 342 41.92 5.03 13.07
N LEU A 343 40.97 4.11 12.85
CA LEU A 343 40.99 3.15 11.77
C LEU A 343 39.86 3.37 10.72
N LEU A 344 39.19 4.52 10.78
CA LEU A 344 38.23 4.89 9.74
C LEU A 344 38.96 5.21 8.43
N PRO A 345 38.32 4.91 7.26
CA PRO A 345 38.92 5.18 5.97
C PRO A 345 39.24 6.68 5.82
N LYS A 346 40.37 6.97 5.26
CA LYS A 346 40.79 8.34 4.99
C LYS A 346 40.50 8.69 3.53
N ILE A 347 39.67 9.69 3.33
CA ILE A 347 39.44 10.31 2.02
C ILE A 347 40.06 11.70 2.04
N ASP A 348 41.04 11.91 1.18
CA ASP A 348 41.68 13.19 1.07
C ASP A 348 40.80 14.21 0.34
N ASP A 349 41.05 15.48 0.58
CA ASP A 349 40.46 16.54 -0.19
C ASP A 349 40.83 16.40 -1.67
N PHE A 350 39.93 16.80 -2.55
CA PHE A 350 40.06 16.67 -4.01
C PHE A 350 40.29 15.25 -4.55
N SER A 351 39.97 14.20 -3.77
CA SER A 351 40.14 12.81 -4.20
C SER A 351 39.36 12.41 -5.45
N LEU A 352 38.23 13.09 -5.72
CA LEU A 352 37.38 12.87 -6.86
C LEU A 352 37.57 13.88 -8.01
N GLN A 353 38.52 14.82 -7.90
CA GLN A 353 38.65 15.96 -8.83
C GLN A 353 38.92 15.59 -10.29
N TRP A 354 39.39 14.38 -10.55
CA TRP A 354 39.74 13.91 -11.88
C TRP A 354 38.52 13.35 -12.65
N LEU A 355 37.44 13.05 -11.95
CA LEU A 355 36.25 12.42 -12.50
C LEU A 355 35.27 13.43 -13.13
N LYS A 356 35.77 14.26 -14.02
CA LYS A 356 35.03 15.40 -14.59
C LYS A 356 33.78 15.00 -15.40
N CYS A 357 33.78 13.82 -16.01
CA CYS A 357 32.66 13.28 -16.79
C CYS A 357 31.69 12.43 -15.95
N LEU A 358 31.89 12.31 -14.64
CA LEU A 358 31.10 11.43 -13.78
C LEU A 358 29.64 11.91 -13.73
N GLU A 359 28.73 11.02 -14.10
CA GLU A 359 27.29 11.26 -14.05
C GLU A 359 26.62 10.53 -12.89
N TYR A 360 27.14 9.37 -12.51
CA TYR A 360 26.59 8.52 -11.46
C TYR A 360 27.67 8.11 -10.46
N LEU A 361 27.46 8.45 -9.19
CA LEU A 361 28.32 8.06 -8.08
C LEU A 361 27.51 7.36 -6.99
N ASN A 362 27.85 6.10 -6.73
CA ASN A 362 27.31 5.36 -5.59
C ASN A 362 28.40 5.16 -4.53
N MET A 363 28.16 5.65 -3.32
CA MET A 363 29.04 5.50 -2.15
C MET A 363 28.31 4.86 -0.96
N GLU A 364 27.25 4.10 -1.20
CA GLU A 364 26.43 3.51 -0.15
C GLU A 364 27.22 2.56 0.77
N ASP A 365 26.70 2.39 1.98
CA ASP A 365 27.15 1.39 2.96
C ASP A 365 28.65 1.51 3.31
N ASN A 366 29.21 2.71 3.35
CA ASN A 366 30.59 2.96 3.74
C ASN A 366 30.72 3.45 5.20
N ASN A 367 31.94 3.65 5.69
CA ASN A 367 32.22 4.12 7.05
C ASN A 367 33.06 5.40 7.02
N ILE A 368 32.61 6.42 6.31
CA ILE A 368 33.32 7.68 6.16
C ILE A 368 33.01 8.58 7.38
N PRO A 369 33.98 9.30 7.97
CA PRO A 369 33.73 10.14 9.15
C PRO A 369 32.72 11.25 8.91
N GLY A 370 32.72 11.88 7.73
CA GLY A 370 31.81 12.98 7.38
C GLY A 370 32.13 13.54 6.00
N ILE A 371 31.30 14.50 5.55
CA ILE A 371 31.52 15.21 4.29
C ILE A 371 32.51 16.34 4.52
N LYS A 372 33.64 16.36 3.78
CA LYS A 372 34.54 17.48 3.73
C LYS A 372 34.11 18.47 2.66
N ARG A 373 34.39 19.76 2.87
CA ARG A 373 33.99 20.86 1.97
C ARG A 373 34.44 20.65 0.52
N SER A 374 35.63 20.08 0.27
CA SER A 374 36.23 19.86 -1.05
C SER A 374 36.07 18.41 -1.57
N MET A 375 35.28 17.58 -0.88
CA MET A 375 35.19 16.14 -1.19
C MET A 375 34.70 15.87 -2.59
N PHE A 376 33.70 16.59 -3.08
CA PHE A 376 33.08 16.41 -4.38
C PHE A 376 33.57 17.40 -5.44
N THR A 377 34.62 18.14 -5.16
CA THR A 377 35.19 19.09 -6.11
C THR A 377 35.64 18.41 -7.39
N GLY A 378 35.25 18.98 -8.55
CA GLY A 378 35.52 18.44 -9.88
C GLY A 378 34.37 17.61 -10.51
N LEU A 379 33.37 17.24 -9.75
CA LEU A 379 32.21 16.44 -10.25
C LEU A 379 31.17 17.33 -10.98
N ILE A 380 31.61 18.02 -12.01
CA ILE A 380 30.81 19.06 -12.72
C ILE A 380 29.68 18.49 -13.60
N ASN A 381 29.65 17.20 -13.85
CA ASN A 381 28.61 16.53 -14.65
C ASN A 381 27.74 15.54 -13.84
N LEU A 382 27.91 15.54 -12.49
CA LEU A 382 27.22 14.57 -11.65
C LEU A 382 25.71 14.80 -11.64
N LYS A 383 24.95 13.74 -11.95
CA LYS A 383 23.48 13.73 -11.98
C LYS A 383 22.88 12.92 -10.84
N TYR A 384 23.55 11.87 -10.41
CA TYR A 384 23.08 10.95 -9.37
C TYR A 384 24.18 10.76 -8.32
N LEU A 385 23.82 10.99 -7.06
CA LEU A 385 24.70 10.77 -5.91
C LEU A 385 23.97 9.99 -4.83
N SER A 386 24.44 8.78 -4.55
CA SER A 386 23.96 7.99 -3.41
C SER A 386 25.01 7.92 -2.31
N LEU A 387 24.62 8.40 -1.13
CA LEU A 387 25.40 8.42 0.09
C LEU A 387 24.68 7.68 1.23
N SER A 388 23.79 6.73 0.89
CA SER A 388 23.01 6.00 1.88
C SER A 388 23.91 5.20 2.83
N ASN A 389 23.67 5.32 4.14
CA ASN A 389 24.44 4.59 5.16
C ASN A 389 25.96 4.75 5.00
N THR A 390 26.40 5.98 4.68
CA THR A 390 27.80 6.24 4.31
C THR A 390 28.59 6.85 5.45
N PHE A 391 27.98 7.72 6.27
CA PHE A 391 28.68 8.52 7.25
C PHE A 391 28.46 8.00 8.67
N THR A 392 29.53 8.06 9.48
CA THR A 392 29.46 7.63 10.89
C THR A 392 29.03 8.75 11.83
N SER A 393 29.23 10.03 11.44
CA SER A 393 29.01 11.19 12.30
C SER A 393 28.39 12.40 11.58
N LEU A 394 27.61 12.18 10.54
CA LEU A 394 26.93 13.26 9.82
C LEU A 394 25.61 13.63 10.54
N GLN A 395 25.70 14.38 11.65
CA GLN A 395 24.51 14.73 12.43
C GLN A 395 23.78 15.97 11.91
N THR A 396 24.50 16.96 11.44
CA THR A 396 23.94 18.23 10.96
C THR A 396 24.36 18.50 9.53
N LEU A 397 23.38 18.81 8.68
CA LEU A 397 23.62 19.32 7.34
C LEU A 397 23.61 20.86 7.36
N THR A 398 24.67 21.45 6.87
CA THR A 398 24.85 22.91 6.81
C THR A 398 24.91 23.42 5.38
N ASN A 399 24.81 24.71 5.16
CA ASN A 399 24.90 25.34 3.85
C ASN A 399 26.26 25.11 3.13
N GLU A 400 27.32 24.68 3.86
CA GLU A 400 28.62 24.33 3.29
C GLU A 400 28.73 22.87 2.85
N THR A 401 27.82 22.00 3.33
CA THR A 401 27.92 20.54 3.14
C THR A 401 28.02 20.12 1.67
N PHE A 402 27.23 20.74 0.80
CA PHE A 402 27.21 20.40 -0.63
C PHE A 402 27.78 21.50 -1.54
N LEU A 403 28.47 22.49 -0.99
CA LEU A 403 28.96 23.63 -1.76
C LEU A 403 29.90 23.23 -2.92
N SER A 404 30.65 22.13 -2.78
CA SER A 404 31.49 21.59 -3.85
C SER A 404 30.72 21.03 -5.06
N LEU A 405 29.41 20.85 -4.93
CA LEU A 405 28.50 20.42 -6.02
C LEU A 405 27.73 21.58 -6.66
N ALA A 406 28.01 22.83 -6.32
CA ALA A 406 27.26 23.99 -6.82
C ALA A 406 27.21 24.10 -8.35
N HIS A 407 28.20 23.57 -9.05
CA HIS A 407 28.27 23.59 -10.52
C HIS A 407 27.84 22.25 -11.16
N SER A 408 27.36 21.31 -10.36
CA SER A 408 26.95 19.98 -10.78
C SER A 408 25.45 19.99 -11.15
N PRO A 409 25.03 19.37 -12.28
CA PRO A 409 23.62 19.22 -12.62
C PRO A 409 23.00 18.05 -11.84
N LEU A 410 23.21 18.04 -10.50
CA LEU A 410 22.74 16.95 -9.64
C LEU A 410 21.22 16.90 -9.60
N ARG A 411 20.63 15.75 -9.99
CA ARG A 411 19.19 15.53 -10.01
C ARG A 411 18.69 14.67 -8.86
N VAL A 412 19.49 13.67 -8.46
CA VAL A 412 19.10 12.73 -7.41
C VAL A 412 20.16 12.71 -6.31
N LEU A 413 19.74 12.99 -5.09
CA LEU A 413 20.58 12.90 -3.88
C LEU A 413 19.93 11.97 -2.85
N ASN A 414 20.60 10.84 -2.60
CA ASN A 414 20.19 9.89 -1.57
C ASN A 414 21.08 10.01 -0.34
N LEU A 415 20.48 10.39 0.78
CA LEU A 415 21.12 10.57 2.10
C LEU A 415 20.52 9.65 3.17
N THR A 416 19.86 8.57 2.79
CA THR A 416 19.22 7.68 3.75
C THR A 416 20.19 7.06 4.75
N ARG A 417 19.72 6.79 5.97
CA ARG A 417 20.47 6.04 7.02
C ARG A 417 21.80 6.65 7.44
N ASN A 418 21.92 7.99 7.48
CA ASN A 418 23.16 8.66 7.88
C ASN A 418 23.14 9.27 9.30
N LYS A 419 22.09 8.98 10.10
CA LYS A 419 21.89 9.53 11.44
C LYS A 419 21.80 11.06 11.45
N ILE A 420 21.34 11.66 10.36
CA ILE A 420 21.13 13.10 10.26
C ILE A 420 20.03 13.48 11.25
N SER A 421 20.34 14.41 12.15
CA SER A 421 19.41 14.89 13.17
C SER A 421 18.88 16.28 12.87
N LYS A 422 19.60 17.07 12.08
CA LYS A 422 19.25 18.46 11.77
C LYS A 422 19.62 18.87 10.35
N ILE A 423 18.77 19.67 9.73
CA ILE A 423 18.98 20.34 8.45
C ILE A 423 18.94 21.84 8.71
N GLU A 424 20.01 22.54 8.40
CA GLU A 424 20.06 24.00 8.55
C GLU A 424 19.45 24.71 7.34
N SER A 425 19.09 25.99 7.55
CA SER A 425 18.57 26.83 6.48
C SER A 425 19.59 26.94 5.32
N GLY A 426 19.09 26.79 4.08
CA GLY A 426 19.88 26.92 2.87
C GLY A 426 20.86 25.78 2.60
N THR A 427 20.79 24.66 3.31
CA THR A 427 21.66 23.48 3.11
C THR A 427 21.75 23.06 1.65
N PHE A 428 20.64 23.06 0.94
CA PHE A 428 20.55 22.61 -0.46
C PHE A 428 20.53 23.76 -1.47
N SER A 429 20.77 24.99 -1.03
CA SER A 429 20.65 26.21 -1.87
C SER A 429 21.51 26.20 -3.13
N CYS A 430 22.60 25.44 -3.14
CA CYS A 430 23.50 25.29 -4.29
C CYS A 430 23.07 24.18 -5.26
N LEU A 431 22.03 23.41 -4.96
CA LEU A 431 21.59 22.24 -5.75
C LEU A 431 20.33 22.54 -6.58
N GLY A 432 20.37 23.61 -7.35
CA GLY A 432 19.19 24.11 -8.11
C GLY A 432 18.60 23.16 -9.14
N TYR A 433 19.32 22.12 -9.58
CA TYR A 433 18.84 21.09 -10.51
C TYR A 433 18.25 19.86 -9.82
N LEU A 434 18.22 19.82 -8.48
CA LEU A 434 17.79 18.64 -7.75
C LEU A 434 16.32 18.36 -7.98
N GLU A 435 16.03 17.13 -8.38
CA GLU A 435 14.70 16.63 -8.67
C GLU A 435 14.20 15.69 -7.56
N VAL A 436 15.08 14.88 -6.98
CA VAL A 436 14.76 13.88 -5.95
C VAL A 436 15.71 14.01 -4.78
N LEU A 437 15.16 14.18 -3.59
CA LEU A 437 15.91 14.23 -2.33
C LEU A 437 15.40 13.17 -1.36
N ASP A 438 16.25 12.22 -1.02
CA ASP A 438 15.91 11.18 -0.05
C ASP A 438 16.68 11.35 1.26
N LEU A 439 15.94 11.67 2.31
CA LEU A 439 16.38 11.83 3.69
C LEU A 439 15.75 10.80 4.63
N GLY A 440 15.20 9.74 4.08
CA GLY A 440 14.54 8.68 4.85
C GLY A 440 15.48 7.93 5.79
N LEU A 441 14.92 7.26 6.80
CA LEU A 441 15.68 6.42 7.74
C LEU A 441 16.82 7.18 8.46
N ASN A 442 16.60 8.46 8.77
CA ASN A 442 17.51 9.28 9.54
C ASN A 442 16.97 9.54 10.96
N GLU A 443 17.51 10.49 11.66
CA GLU A 443 17.16 10.86 13.03
C GLU A 443 16.70 12.32 13.12
N ILE A 444 16.12 12.86 12.04
CA ILE A 444 15.75 14.28 11.95
C ILE A 444 14.68 14.59 13.00
N GLU A 445 15.01 15.62 13.80
CA GLU A 445 14.17 16.11 14.89
C GLU A 445 14.21 17.63 14.90
N GLN A 446 13.25 18.28 14.23
CA GLN A 446 13.20 19.75 14.12
C GLN A 446 11.83 20.26 13.70
N GLU A 447 11.66 21.57 13.83
CA GLU A 447 10.61 22.32 13.16
C GLU A 447 11.04 22.61 11.71
N LEU A 448 10.13 22.37 10.75
CA LEU A 448 10.35 22.70 9.34
C LEU A 448 9.82 24.11 9.06
N THR A 449 10.72 25.02 8.77
CA THR A 449 10.40 26.44 8.52
C THR A 449 10.25 26.76 7.03
N GLY A 450 10.59 25.80 6.14
CA GLY A 450 10.64 25.97 4.70
C GLY A 450 11.96 26.53 4.18
N GLN A 451 12.82 27.06 5.06
CA GLN A 451 14.14 27.57 4.67
C GLN A 451 15.14 26.46 4.38
N GLU A 452 14.88 25.25 4.88
CA GLU A 452 15.65 24.03 4.61
C GLU A 452 15.68 23.71 3.12
N TRP A 453 14.56 23.96 2.43
CA TRP A 453 14.36 23.66 1.00
C TRP A 453 14.72 24.81 0.05
N ARG A 454 15.25 25.90 0.58
CA ARG A 454 15.57 27.06 -0.23
C ARG A 454 16.56 26.71 -1.34
N GLY A 455 16.25 27.11 -2.58
CA GLY A 455 17.06 26.84 -3.77
C GLY A 455 16.66 25.58 -4.55
N LEU A 456 15.77 24.73 -4.03
CA LEU A 456 15.31 23.52 -4.67
C LEU A 456 14.14 23.82 -5.64
N GLY A 457 14.36 24.68 -6.65
CA GLY A 457 13.30 25.09 -7.59
C GLY A 457 12.78 23.99 -8.51
N ASN A 458 13.56 22.94 -8.74
CA ASN A 458 13.20 21.83 -9.63
C ASN A 458 12.84 20.53 -8.89
N ILE A 459 12.68 20.60 -7.57
CA ILE A 459 12.41 19.40 -6.77
C ILE A 459 11.00 18.83 -7.08
N PHE A 460 10.93 17.54 -7.34
CA PHE A 460 9.66 16.81 -7.55
C PHE A 460 9.35 15.86 -6.40
N GLU A 461 10.37 15.30 -5.76
CA GLU A 461 10.21 14.26 -4.74
C GLU A 461 11.04 14.56 -3.50
N ILE A 462 10.41 14.54 -2.34
CA ILE A 462 11.09 14.60 -1.03
C ILE A 462 10.64 13.39 -0.20
N TYR A 463 11.61 12.61 0.24
CA TYR A 463 11.42 11.47 1.13
C TYR A 463 11.99 11.80 2.51
N LEU A 464 11.12 11.84 3.52
CA LEU A 464 11.45 12.10 4.93
C LEU A 464 11.00 10.95 5.84
N SER A 465 10.55 9.84 5.26
CA SER A 465 10.00 8.70 6.00
C SER A 465 11.01 8.10 6.98
N TYR A 466 10.50 7.57 8.10
CA TYR A 466 11.32 6.94 9.14
C TYR A 466 12.34 7.89 9.78
N ASN A 467 11.91 9.09 10.12
CA ASN A 467 12.63 10.05 10.96
C ASN A 467 12.02 10.11 12.37
N LYS A 468 12.59 10.90 13.27
CA LYS A 468 12.13 10.97 14.67
C LYS A 468 10.91 11.86 14.82
N TYR A 469 11.09 13.16 14.61
CA TYR A 469 10.09 14.16 14.93
C TYR A 469 10.16 15.35 13.97
N LEU A 470 9.04 15.71 13.38
CA LEU A 470 8.93 16.92 12.55
C LEU A 470 7.73 17.75 13.02
N GLN A 471 8.00 18.99 13.36
CA GLN A 471 6.97 19.99 13.60
C GLN A 471 6.71 20.75 12.30
N LEU A 472 5.45 20.72 11.83
CA LEU A 472 5.06 21.39 10.61
C LEU A 472 4.54 22.82 10.93
N THR A 473 4.74 23.72 9.99
CA THR A 473 4.19 25.09 9.98
C THR A 473 3.53 25.34 8.64
N SER A 474 2.70 26.34 8.53
CA SER A 474 2.07 26.76 7.26
C SER A 474 3.10 27.15 6.16
N LYS A 475 4.37 27.29 6.50
CA LYS A 475 5.46 27.64 5.59
C LYS A 475 6.41 26.48 5.31
N SER A 476 6.21 25.30 5.92
CA SER A 476 7.14 24.18 5.86
C SER A 476 7.54 23.76 4.45
N PHE A 477 6.66 23.90 3.49
CA PHE A 477 6.92 23.54 2.09
C PHE A 477 6.74 24.72 1.11
N ALA A 478 6.63 25.94 1.60
CA ALA A 478 6.39 27.13 0.76
C ALA A 478 7.50 27.39 -0.26
N SER A 479 8.73 26.94 -0.01
CA SER A 479 9.88 27.11 -0.93
C SER A 479 9.88 26.08 -2.08
N VAL A 480 8.99 25.08 -2.08
CA VAL A 480 9.00 23.97 -3.03
C VAL A 480 7.60 23.70 -3.63
N PRO A 481 6.94 24.70 -4.23
CA PRO A 481 5.58 24.56 -4.75
C PRO A 481 5.47 23.57 -5.95
N GLY A 482 6.60 23.22 -6.58
CA GLY A 482 6.68 22.24 -7.66
C GLY A 482 6.66 20.78 -7.22
N LEU A 483 6.65 20.52 -5.90
CA LEU A 483 6.73 19.17 -5.35
C LEU A 483 5.53 18.32 -5.80
N GLN A 484 5.81 17.10 -6.27
CA GLN A 484 4.80 16.14 -6.72
C GLN A 484 4.66 14.96 -5.75
N ARG A 485 5.74 14.57 -5.05
CA ARG A 485 5.72 13.46 -4.10
C ARG A 485 6.33 13.87 -2.77
N LEU A 486 5.56 13.68 -1.70
CA LEU A 486 6.00 13.93 -0.33
C LEU A 486 5.73 12.70 0.54
N MET A 487 6.81 12.08 1.02
CA MET A 487 6.74 10.87 1.81
C MET A 487 7.14 11.17 3.25
N LEU A 488 6.18 11.08 4.16
CA LEU A 488 6.32 11.37 5.60
C LEU A 488 5.92 10.17 6.47
N ARG A 489 6.10 8.96 5.96
CA ARG A 489 5.72 7.74 6.66
C ARG A 489 6.54 7.54 7.93
N ARG A 490 5.90 7.17 9.04
CA ARG A 490 6.53 6.84 10.31
C ARG A 490 7.49 7.93 10.80
N VAL A 491 6.93 9.13 10.90
CA VAL A 491 7.55 10.31 11.52
C VAL A 491 6.58 10.82 12.57
N VAL A 492 7.06 11.22 13.74
CA VAL A 492 6.16 11.86 14.70
C VAL A 492 5.86 13.28 14.22
N LEU A 493 4.72 13.44 13.55
CA LEU A 493 4.29 14.73 13.00
C LEU A 493 3.49 15.52 14.04
N LYS A 494 3.83 16.80 14.20
CA LYS A 494 3.01 17.77 14.94
C LYS A 494 2.51 18.88 14.05
N ASN A 495 1.40 19.48 14.48
CA ASN A 495 0.70 20.60 13.82
C ASN A 495 0.20 20.25 12.41
N VAL A 496 -0.12 18.98 12.14
CA VAL A 496 -0.77 18.57 10.89
C VAL A 496 -2.17 19.19 10.79
N ASP A 497 -2.81 19.40 11.93
CA ASP A 497 -4.11 20.02 12.13
C ASP A 497 -4.06 21.56 12.26
N SER A 498 -2.94 22.20 11.93
CA SER A 498 -2.83 23.65 11.94
C SER A 498 -3.62 24.29 10.79
N SER A 499 -4.25 25.42 11.04
CA SER A 499 -4.85 26.28 10.02
C SER A 499 -4.07 27.59 9.92
N PRO A 500 -3.60 27.98 8.72
CA PRO A 500 -3.71 27.29 7.45
C PRO A 500 -2.82 26.03 7.34
N SER A 501 -3.25 25.11 6.48
CA SER A 501 -2.57 23.82 6.25
C SER A 501 -1.07 23.97 5.94
N PRO A 502 -0.21 23.10 6.50
CA PRO A 502 1.20 23.07 6.14
C PRO A 502 1.45 22.64 4.68
N PHE A 503 0.49 22.01 4.03
CA PHE A 503 0.60 21.52 2.65
C PHE A 503 0.01 22.49 1.60
N ARG A 504 -0.63 23.57 2.02
CA ARG A 504 -1.39 24.49 1.15
C ARG A 504 -0.61 25.03 -0.06
N SER A 505 0.71 25.16 0.04
CA SER A 505 1.55 25.65 -1.07
C SER A 505 1.87 24.59 -2.14
N LEU A 506 1.50 23.33 -1.93
CA LEU A 506 1.88 22.19 -2.77
C LEU A 506 0.86 21.89 -3.87
N HIS A 507 0.51 22.88 -4.70
CA HIS A 507 -0.52 22.76 -5.74
C HIS A 507 -0.21 21.70 -6.83
N ASN A 508 1.02 21.20 -6.90
CA ASN A 508 1.42 20.16 -7.85
C ASN A 508 1.55 18.78 -7.22
N LEU A 509 1.21 18.63 -5.93
CA LEU A 509 1.37 17.36 -5.23
C LEU A 509 0.42 16.32 -5.79
N THR A 510 0.96 15.18 -6.17
CA THR A 510 0.21 14.01 -6.67
C THR A 510 0.20 12.86 -5.65
N ILE A 511 1.24 12.74 -4.83
CA ILE A 511 1.36 11.67 -3.83
C ILE A 511 1.71 12.26 -2.47
N LEU A 512 0.89 11.97 -1.48
CA LEU A 512 1.11 12.31 -0.07
C LEU A 512 1.01 11.05 0.80
N ASP A 513 2.12 10.65 1.41
CA ASP A 513 2.16 9.55 2.37
C ASP A 513 2.35 10.10 3.79
N LEU A 514 1.33 9.97 4.60
CA LEU A 514 1.29 10.33 6.02
C LEU A 514 1.08 9.10 6.91
N SER A 515 1.35 7.92 6.39
CA SER A 515 1.07 6.67 7.07
C SER A 515 1.94 6.44 8.31
N ASN A 516 1.44 5.69 9.28
CA ASN A 516 2.16 5.29 10.49
C ASN A 516 2.66 6.48 11.36
N ASN A 517 1.90 7.56 11.46
CA ASN A 517 2.31 8.77 12.18
C ASN A 517 1.57 8.99 13.51
N ASN A 518 0.66 8.10 13.88
CA ASN A 518 -0.19 8.24 15.07
C ASN A 518 -0.97 9.57 15.08
N ILE A 519 -1.36 10.07 13.89
CA ILE A 519 -2.17 11.28 13.75
C ILE A 519 -3.54 11.02 14.35
N ALA A 520 -3.95 11.85 15.31
CA ALA A 520 -5.24 11.71 16.00
C ALA A 520 -6.20 12.85 15.71
N SER A 521 -5.73 13.95 15.14
CA SER A 521 -6.50 15.15 14.83
C SER A 521 -6.11 15.67 13.45
N ILE A 522 -7.11 15.96 12.65
CA ILE A 522 -7.03 16.63 11.34
C ILE A 522 -8.19 17.63 11.28
N ASN A 523 -7.99 18.73 10.59
CA ASN A 523 -9.07 19.71 10.32
C ASN A 523 -9.52 19.61 8.86
N ASP A 524 -10.61 20.30 8.53
CA ASP A 524 -11.18 20.33 7.19
C ASP A 524 -10.22 20.92 6.14
N ASP A 525 -9.35 21.85 6.55
CA ASP A 525 -8.42 22.57 5.67
C ASP A 525 -7.14 21.78 5.36
N MET A 526 -6.92 20.62 5.98
CA MET A 526 -5.63 19.91 5.91
C MET A 526 -5.14 19.69 4.49
N LEU A 527 -6.03 19.36 3.57
CA LEU A 527 -5.71 19.06 2.17
C LEU A 527 -6.10 20.20 1.21
N GLU A 528 -6.40 21.38 1.73
CA GLU A 528 -6.74 22.58 0.93
C GLU A 528 -5.59 22.91 -0.04
N GLY A 529 -5.92 23.10 -1.31
CA GLY A 529 -4.95 23.44 -2.37
C GLY A 529 -4.26 22.24 -3.03
N LEU A 530 -4.56 21.00 -2.62
CA LEU A 530 -4.00 19.77 -3.21
C LEU A 530 -4.88 19.20 -4.32
N GLU A 531 -5.39 20.03 -5.22
CA GLU A 531 -6.34 19.63 -6.28
C GLU A 531 -5.81 18.53 -7.21
N LYS A 532 -4.49 18.40 -7.37
CA LYS A 532 -3.85 17.37 -8.20
C LYS A 532 -3.51 16.08 -7.46
N LEU A 533 -3.92 15.95 -6.21
CA LEU A 533 -3.59 14.77 -5.42
C LEU A 533 -4.25 13.51 -5.98
N GLU A 534 -3.44 12.53 -6.34
CA GLU A 534 -3.85 11.24 -6.90
C GLU A 534 -3.81 10.12 -5.87
N ILE A 535 -2.84 10.16 -4.95
CA ILE A 535 -2.61 9.13 -3.94
C ILE A 535 -2.49 9.78 -2.57
N LEU A 536 -3.36 9.38 -1.65
CA LEU A 536 -3.33 9.73 -0.24
C LEU A 536 -3.22 8.48 0.62
N ASP A 537 -2.12 8.35 1.35
CA ASP A 537 -1.91 7.27 2.31
C ASP A 537 -1.95 7.80 3.74
N LEU A 538 -2.97 7.39 4.48
CA LEU A 538 -3.20 7.72 5.89
C LEU A 538 -3.27 6.44 6.76
N GLN A 539 -2.84 5.28 6.23
CA GLN A 539 -2.93 4.02 6.96
C GLN A 539 -2.17 4.07 8.31
N HIS A 540 -2.60 3.24 9.25
CA HIS A 540 -1.96 3.12 10.58
C HIS A 540 -1.81 4.47 11.31
N ASN A 541 -2.88 5.25 11.35
CA ASN A 541 -3.02 6.43 12.20
C ASN A 541 -4.10 6.20 13.28
N ASN A 542 -4.50 7.22 14.01
CA ASN A 542 -5.47 7.13 15.09
C ASN A 542 -6.65 8.08 14.84
N LEU A 543 -7.25 7.98 13.64
CA LEU A 543 -8.28 8.89 13.16
C LEU A 543 -9.71 8.52 13.58
N ALA A 544 -9.87 7.54 14.48
CA ALA A 544 -11.14 6.96 14.89
C ALA A 544 -12.23 7.96 15.28
N ARG A 545 -11.83 9.12 15.80
CA ARG A 545 -12.78 10.14 16.30
C ARG A 545 -13.28 11.10 15.24
N LEU A 546 -12.61 11.24 14.10
CA LEU A 546 -12.89 12.29 13.13
C LEU A 546 -14.31 12.24 12.55
N TRP A 547 -14.83 11.04 12.35
CA TRP A 547 -16.12 10.82 11.71
C TRP A 547 -17.26 10.48 12.67
N LYS A 548 -17.00 10.51 13.98
CA LYS A 548 -18.05 10.24 14.98
C LYS A 548 -19.07 11.38 15.06
N HIS A 549 -20.33 11.02 15.06
CA HIS A 549 -21.41 11.98 15.28
C HIS A 549 -21.31 12.68 16.65
N ALA A 550 -20.66 12.03 17.62
CA ALA A 550 -20.41 12.58 18.95
C ALA A 550 -19.21 13.54 19.01
N ASN A 551 -18.50 13.78 17.90
CA ASN A 551 -17.37 14.71 17.86
C ASN A 551 -17.90 16.16 18.07
N PRO A 552 -17.33 16.94 19.02
CA PRO A 552 -17.65 18.35 19.13
C PRO A 552 -17.32 19.08 17.83
N GLY A 553 -18.31 19.52 17.08
CA GLY A 553 -18.14 20.14 15.75
C GLY A 553 -18.63 19.30 14.58
N GLY A 554 -19.01 18.03 14.80
CA GLY A 554 -19.45 17.10 13.74
C GLY A 554 -18.32 16.34 13.05
N PRO A 555 -18.63 15.54 12.03
CA PRO A 555 -17.63 14.86 11.22
C PRO A 555 -16.70 15.84 10.51
N VAL A 556 -15.41 15.53 10.45
CA VAL A 556 -14.40 16.32 9.74
C VAL A 556 -14.38 15.93 8.26
N HIS A 557 -14.56 16.88 7.36
CA HIS A 557 -14.70 16.68 5.91
C HIS A 557 -13.38 16.96 5.15
N PHE A 558 -12.25 16.44 5.63
CA PHE A 558 -10.91 16.72 5.09
C PHE A 558 -10.65 16.18 3.66
N LEU A 559 -11.53 15.34 3.12
CA LEU A 559 -11.42 14.80 1.75
C LEU A 559 -12.09 15.66 0.67
N GLN A 560 -12.69 16.81 1.04
CA GLN A 560 -13.30 17.71 0.08
C GLN A 560 -12.27 18.37 -0.83
N GLY A 561 -12.65 18.63 -2.09
CA GLY A 561 -11.76 19.31 -3.05
C GLY A 561 -10.64 18.48 -3.65
N LEU A 562 -10.76 17.15 -3.65
CA LEU A 562 -9.78 16.22 -4.23
C LEU A 562 -10.35 15.46 -5.45
N PRO A 563 -10.71 16.13 -6.55
CA PRO A 563 -11.42 15.51 -7.68
C PRO A 563 -10.60 14.41 -8.39
N HIS A 564 -9.27 14.51 -8.35
CA HIS A 564 -8.35 13.61 -9.04
C HIS A 564 -7.80 12.49 -8.16
N LEU A 565 -8.33 12.32 -6.93
CA LEU A 565 -7.85 11.26 -6.06
C LEU A 565 -8.20 9.88 -6.64
N HIS A 566 -7.18 9.07 -6.90
CA HIS A 566 -7.30 7.73 -7.44
C HIS A 566 -7.18 6.65 -6.38
N ILE A 567 -6.32 6.83 -5.39
CA ILE A 567 -6.01 5.86 -4.34
C ILE A 567 -6.13 6.54 -2.98
N LEU A 568 -6.99 5.99 -2.13
CA LEU A 568 -7.16 6.40 -0.74
C LEU A 568 -6.91 5.22 0.18
N ASP A 569 -5.88 5.31 1.01
CA ASP A 569 -5.58 4.30 2.03
C ASP A 569 -5.89 4.82 3.43
N LEU A 570 -6.85 4.20 4.09
CA LEU A 570 -7.32 4.51 5.44
C LEU A 570 -7.26 3.26 6.35
N GLU A 571 -6.43 2.26 5.98
CA GLU A 571 -6.29 1.03 6.75
C GLU A 571 -5.84 1.32 8.19
N SER A 572 -6.39 0.57 9.13
CA SER A 572 -5.92 0.59 10.54
C SER A 572 -5.96 1.99 11.18
N ASN A 573 -7.09 2.67 11.08
CA ASN A 573 -7.34 3.96 11.71
C ASN A 573 -8.33 3.89 12.90
N GLY A 574 -8.96 2.73 13.11
CA GLY A 574 -9.92 2.52 14.19
C GLY A 574 -11.31 3.10 13.91
N PHE A 575 -11.65 3.42 12.67
CA PHE A 575 -12.98 3.90 12.30
C PHE A 575 -14.05 2.87 12.63
N ASP A 576 -15.13 3.31 13.28
CA ASP A 576 -16.33 2.54 13.56
C ASP A 576 -17.55 3.02 12.77
N GLU A 577 -17.52 4.24 12.24
CA GLU A 577 -18.53 4.83 11.37
C GLU A 577 -17.90 5.69 10.27
N ILE A 578 -18.59 5.82 9.14
CA ILE A 578 -18.21 6.71 8.02
C ILE A 578 -19.45 7.52 7.64
N PRO A 579 -19.38 8.86 7.55
CA PRO A 579 -20.48 9.69 7.06
C PRO A 579 -20.83 9.37 5.60
N ALA A 580 -22.11 9.40 5.25
CA ALA A 580 -22.58 9.02 3.90
C ALA A 580 -22.03 9.87 2.76
N ASP A 581 -21.70 11.14 3.05
CA ASP A 581 -21.20 12.12 2.08
C ASP A 581 -19.65 12.25 2.06
N MET A 582 -18.95 11.41 2.82
CA MET A 582 -17.50 11.55 3.01
C MET A 582 -16.71 11.40 1.70
N PHE A 583 -17.12 10.52 0.80
CA PHE A 583 -16.45 10.29 -0.48
C PHE A 583 -17.11 11.02 -1.66
N LYS A 584 -18.10 11.90 -1.40
CA LYS A 584 -18.95 12.50 -2.42
C LYS A 584 -18.18 13.20 -3.54
N ASP A 585 -17.07 13.88 -3.22
CA ASP A 585 -16.30 14.67 -4.19
C ASP A 585 -15.16 13.89 -4.86
N LEU A 586 -14.98 12.61 -4.50
CA LEU A 586 -13.90 11.77 -5.02
C LEU A 586 -14.33 11.01 -6.28
N PHE A 587 -14.58 11.73 -7.38
CA PHE A 587 -15.18 11.18 -8.59
C PHE A 587 -14.28 10.18 -9.34
N GLU A 588 -12.95 10.35 -9.30
CA GLU A 588 -11.98 9.53 -10.04
C GLU A 588 -11.39 8.39 -9.19
N LEU A 589 -11.96 8.12 -8.03
CA LEU A 589 -11.42 7.14 -7.09
C LEU A 589 -11.46 5.73 -7.66
N LYS A 590 -10.30 5.07 -7.73
CA LYS A 590 -10.09 3.73 -8.28
C LYS A 590 -9.86 2.68 -7.21
N SER A 591 -9.28 3.07 -6.07
CA SER A 591 -8.97 2.16 -4.96
C SER A 591 -9.24 2.81 -3.62
N ILE A 592 -9.99 2.11 -2.77
CA ILE A 592 -10.21 2.47 -1.37
C ILE A 592 -9.75 1.29 -0.50
N ASN A 593 -8.91 1.58 0.47
CA ASN A 593 -8.53 0.65 1.52
C ASN A 593 -9.07 1.12 2.88
N LEU A 594 -10.01 0.37 3.44
CA LEU A 594 -10.63 0.57 4.75
C LEU A 594 -10.42 -0.66 5.66
N GLY A 595 -9.47 -1.53 5.32
CA GLY A 595 -9.15 -2.71 6.10
C GLY A 595 -8.71 -2.41 7.53
N LEU A 596 -8.77 -3.42 8.42
CA LEU A 596 -8.28 -3.31 9.81
C LEU A 596 -8.89 -2.12 10.59
N ASN A 597 -10.17 -1.82 10.36
CA ASN A 597 -10.93 -0.85 11.13
C ASN A 597 -12.01 -1.55 11.98
N ASN A 598 -12.94 -0.81 12.57
CA ASN A 598 -14.01 -1.34 13.41
C ASN A 598 -15.42 -1.12 12.77
N LEU A 599 -15.47 -0.99 11.45
CA LEU A 599 -16.69 -0.70 10.72
C LEU A 599 -17.68 -1.86 10.82
N ASN A 600 -18.87 -1.59 11.33
CA ASN A 600 -19.94 -2.57 11.46
C ASN A 600 -21.08 -2.37 10.46
N VAL A 601 -21.47 -1.12 10.22
CA VAL A 601 -22.50 -0.73 9.26
C VAL A 601 -21.95 0.41 8.39
N LEU A 602 -22.13 0.27 7.08
CA LEU A 602 -21.83 1.35 6.14
C LEU A 602 -23.13 2.08 5.78
N PRO A 603 -23.13 3.41 5.75
CA PRO A 603 -24.33 4.16 5.43
C PRO A 603 -24.77 3.92 3.98
N PRO A 604 -26.07 3.89 3.70
CA PRO A 604 -26.56 3.88 2.33
C PRO A 604 -26.04 5.09 1.55
N SER A 605 -25.86 4.94 0.25
CA SER A 605 -25.33 6.00 -0.64
C SER A 605 -23.87 6.39 -0.43
N LEU A 606 -23.10 5.70 0.42
CA LEU A 606 -21.68 5.96 0.65
C LEU A 606 -20.85 5.94 -0.64
N PHE A 607 -21.18 5.04 -1.55
CA PHE A 607 -20.43 4.80 -2.79
C PHE A 607 -21.16 5.25 -4.06
N ASP A 608 -22.22 6.05 -3.97
CA ASP A 608 -23.04 6.43 -5.12
C ASP A 608 -22.27 7.23 -6.19
N HIS A 609 -21.21 7.92 -5.79
CA HIS A 609 -20.40 8.76 -6.68
C HIS A 609 -19.10 8.09 -7.17
N GLN A 610 -18.75 6.89 -6.68
CA GLN A 610 -17.48 6.21 -6.98
C GLN A 610 -17.58 5.26 -8.18
N MET A 611 -18.03 5.78 -9.32
CA MET A 611 -18.27 5.00 -10.53
C MET A 611 -17.02 4.33 -11.14
N PHE A 612 -15.84 4.83 -10.81
CA PHE A 612 -14.56 4.31 -11.33
C PHE A 612 -13.85 3.36 -10.36
N LEU A 613 -14.48 3.03 -9.22
CA LEU A 613 -13.86 2.18 -8.22
C LEU A 613 -13.61 0.77 -8.77
N LYS A 614 -12.34 0.33 -8.71
CA LYS A 614 -11.85 -0.97 -9.18
C LYS A 614 -11.44 -1.88 -8.04
N SER A 615 -10.96 -1.32 -6.95
CA SER A 615 -10.45 -2.05 -5.78
C SER A 615 -11.09 -1.54 -4.50
N LEU A 616 -11.68 -2.45 -3.73
CA LEU A 616 -12.26 -2.17 -2.42
C LEU A 616 -11.73 -3.18 -1.40
N ASN A 617 -11.04 -2.69 -0.38
CA ASN A 617 -10.56 -3.48 0.75
C ASN A 617 -11.31 -3.09 2.03
N LEU A 618 -12.02 -4.05 2.60
CA LEU A 618 -12.76 -3.96 3.86
C LEU A 618 -12.41 -5.12 4.80
N GLN A 619 -11.25 -5.79 4.59
CA GLN A 619 -10.83 -6.93 5.41
C GLN A 619 -10.72 -6.57 6.90
N LYS A 620 -10.95 -7.56 7.77
CA LYS A 620 -10.79 -7.39 9.23
C LYS A 620 -11.53 -6.16 9.78
N ASN A 621 -12.81 -6.06 9.46
CA ASN A 621 -13.75 -5.15 10.05
C ASN A 621 -14.82 -5.92 10.85
N LEU A 622 -15.88 -5.25 11.25
CA LEU A 622 -17.00 -5.85 12.00
C LEU A 622 -18.28 -5.93 11.14
N ILE A 623 -18.14 -5.97 9.82
CA ILE A 623 -19.26 -5.97 8.88
C ILE A 623 -20.00 -7.30 8.99
N THR A 624 -21.27 -7.23 9.36
CA THR A 624 -22.14 -8.39 9.50
C THR A 624 -23.02 -8.62 8.28
N SER A 625 -23.40 -7.54 7.58
CA SER A 625 -24.28 -7.60 6.40
C SER A 625 -23.67 -6.91 5.19
N VAL A 626 -23.97 -7.41 4.00
CA VAL A 626 -23.58 -6.79 2.72
C VAL A 626 -24.85 -6.30 2.03
N GLU A 627 -25.19 -5.07 2.33
CA GLU A 627 -26.43 -4.47 1.87
C GLU A 627 -26.37 -4.03 0.40
N LYS A 628 -27.41 -4.34 -0.35
CA LYS A 628 -27.51 -4.03 -1.77
C LYS A 628 -27.45 -2.52 -2.04
N ASN A 629 -28.14 -1.72 -1.24
CA ASN A 629 -28.22 -0.26 -1.34
C ASN A 629 -26.88 0.45 -1.12
N VAL A 630 -25.92 -0.18 -0.42
CA VAL A 630 -24.57 0.34 -0.19
C VAL A 630 -23.64 -0.07 -1.32
N PHE A 631 -23.66 -1.34 -1.70
CA PHE A 631 -22.59 -1.94 -2.51
C PHE A 631 -22.93 -2.08 -4.01
N GLU A 632 -24.21 -2.10 -4.40
CA GLU A 632 -24.59 -2.27 -5.80
C GLU A 632 -23.97 -1.24 -6.76
N PRO A 633 -23.84 0.06 -6.40
CA PRO A 633 -23.26 1.04 -7.31
C PRO A 633 -21.83 0.69 -7.72
N VAL A 634 -21.02 0.21 -6.78
CA VAL A 634 -19.58 -0.06 -7.02
C VAL A 634 -19.32 -1.49 -7.47
N PHE A 635 -20.08 -2.48 -7.01
CA PHE A 635 -19.86 -3.88 -7.36
C PHE A 635 -20.00 -4.20 -8.85
N LYS A 636 -20.69 -3.35 -9.62
CA LYS A 636 -20.81 -3.47 -11.07
C LYS A 636 -19.46 -3.30 -11.81
N ASN A 637 -18.58 -2.48 -11.26
CA ASN A 637 -17.34 -2.08 -11.91
C ASN A 637 -16.08 -2.59 -11.20
N LEU A 638 -16.25 -3.28 -10.07
CA LEU A 638 -15.16 -3.73 -9.22
C LEU A 638 -14.36 -4.85 -9.91
N THR A 639 -13.04 -4.77 -9.84
CA THR A 639 -12.12 -5.82 -10.30
C THR A 639 -11.51 -6.62 -9.16
N TYR A 640 -11.41 -6.01 -7.97
CA TYR A 640 -10.86 -6.62 -6.77
C TYR A 640 -11.69 -6.26 -5.54
N LEU A 641 -12.05 -7.28 -4.75
CA LEU A 641 -12.75 -7.13 -3.47
C LEU A 641 -12.06 -7.96 -2.38
N ASP A 642 -11.79 -7.34 -1.25
CA ASP A 642 -11.33 -8.01 -0.05
C ASP A 642 -12.22 -7.65 1.15
N MET A 643 -12.99 -8.61 1.64
CA MET A 643 -13.81 -8.50 2.85
C MET A 643 -13.52 -9.66 3.82
N ARG A 644 -12.34 -10.28 3.73
CA ARG A 644 -11.94 -11.37 4.61
C ARG A 644 -12.01 -10.98 6.09
N PHE A 645 -12.24 -11.98 6.92
CA PHE A 645 -12.25 -11.82 8.39
C PHE A 645 -13.28 -10.79 8.89
N ASN A 646 -14.42 -10.67 8.23
CA ASN A 646 -15.59 -10.00 8.77
C ASN A 646 -16.55 -11.01 9.39
N PRO A 647 -17.29 -10.64 10.45
CA PRO A 647 -18.21 -11.54 11.15
C PRO A 647 -19.57 -11.60 10.45
N PHE A 648 -19.64 -12.17 9.24
CA PHE A 648 -20.87 -12.21 8.43
C PHE A 648 -22.05 -12.89 9.13
N ASP A 649 -23.21 -12.25 9.04
CA ASP A 649 -24.49 -12.81 9.47
C ASP A 649 -25.16 -13.50 8.28
N CYS A 650 -25.23 -14.83 8.31
CA CYS A 650 -25.76 -15.64 7.24
C CYS A 650 -27.27 -15.85 7.36
N THR A 651 -27.99 -14.75 7.14
CA THR A 651 -29.45 -14.71 7.02
C THR A 651 -29.85 -14.24 5.62
N CYS A 652 -31.11 -14.46 5.28
CA CYS A 652 -31.60 -14.03 3.97
C CYS A 652 -31.50 -12.53 3.75
N GLU A 653 -31.66 -11.73 4.79
CA GLU A 653 -31.62 -10.27 4.73
C GLU A 653 -30.18 -9.75 4.58
N SER A 654 -29.26 -10.38 5.31
CA SER A 654 -27.90 -9.87 5.46
C SER A 654 -26.96 -10.28 4.32
N ILE A 655 -27.09 -11.50 3.77
CA ILE A 655 -26.06 -12.07 2.90
C ILE A 655 -26.56 -12.61 1.54
N ALA A 656 -27.86 -12.90 1.40
CA ALA A 656 -28.36 -13.58 0.20
C ALA A 656 -28.08 -12.82 -1.11
N TRP A 657 -28.18 -11.49 -1.10
CA TRP A 657 -27.82 -10.66 -2.25
C TRP A 657 -26.34 -10.80 -2.61
N PHE A 658 -25.46 -10.78 -1.62
CA PHE A 658 -24.03 -10.91 -1.81
C PHE A 658 -23.64 -12.28 -2.39
N VAL A 659 -24.20 -13.37 -1.85
CA VAL A 659 -23.98 -14.73 -2.38
C VAL A 659 -24.43 -14.84 -3.84
N ASN A 660 -25.62 -14.28 -4.17
CA ASN A 660 -26.10 -14.25 -5.55
C ASN A 660 -25.17 -13.43 -6.48
N TRP A 661 -24.55 -12.38 -5.98
CA TRP A 661 -23.58 -11.58 -6.72
C TRP A 661 -22.26 -12.34 -6.91
N ILE A 662 -21.71 -12.95 -5.83
CA ILE A 662 -20.48 -13.77 -5.90
C ILE A 662 -20.57 -14.83 -7.00
N ASN A 663 -21.71 -15.51 -7.10
CA ASN A 663 -21.93 -16.59 -8.07
C ASN A 663 -22.02 -16.12 -9.53
N LYS A 664 -22.12 -14.81 -9.78
CA LYS A 664 -22.28 -14.21 -11.12
C LYS A 664 -21.12 -13.30 -11.52
N THR A 665 -20.32 -12.87 -10.58
CA THR A 665 -19.27 -11.86 -10.81
C THR A 665 -18.02 -12.49 -11.40
N HIS A 666 -17.27 -11.66 -12.15
CA HIS A 666 -15.87 -11.93 -12.57
C HIS A 666 -14.84 -11.20 -11.70
N THR A 667 -15.30 -10.50 -10.66
CA THR A 667 -14.43 -9.80 -9.71
C THR A 667 -13.51 -10.78 -8.99
N ASN A 668 -12.23 -10.45 -8.89
CA ASN A 668 -11.29 -11.22 -8.09
C ASN A 668 -11.57 -10.97 -6.60
N ILE A 669 -12.06 -11.98 -5.89
CA ILE A 669 -12.35 -11.93 -4.46
C ILE A 669 -11.27 -12.70 -3.73
N SER A 670 -10.53 -11.99 -2.86
CA SER A 670 -9.39 -12.57 -2.15
C SER A 670 -9.81 -13.71 -1.23
N GLU A 671 -9.23 -14.91 -1.42
CA GLU A 671 -9.40 -16.09 -0.56
C GLU A 671 -10.86 -16.41 -0.16
N LEU A 672 -11.79 -16.30 -1.11
CA LEU A 672 -13.23 -16.43 -0.92
C LEU A 672 -13.65 -17.72 -0.22
N SER A 673 -13.00 -18.85 -0.53
CA SER A 673 -13.35 -20.16 0.00
C SER A 673 -12.94 -20.42 1.45
N SER A 674 -11.94 -19.65 1.96
CA SER A 674 -11.29 -19.94 3.26
C SER A 674 -11.60 -18.91 4.35
N HIS A 675 -11.81 -17.65 3.99
CA HIS A 675 -11.85 -16.55 4.97
C HIS A 675 -13.15 -15.72 4.95
N TYR A 676 -14.14 -16.11 4.12
CA TYR A 676 -15.49 -15.58 4.17
C TYR A 676 -16.39 -16.61 4.86
N ILE A 677 -16.50 -16.50 6.16
CA ILE A 677 -17.21 -17.45 7.02
C ILE A 677 -18.34 -16.77 7.77
N CYS A 678 -19.45 -17.52 7.93
CA CYS A 678 -20.59 -17.12 8.72
C CYS A 678 -20.24 -17.11 10.21
N ASN A 679 -20.56 -16.03 10.90
CA ASN A 679 -20.42 -15.93 12.35
C ASN A 679 -21.74 -16.19 13.06
N THR A 680 -22.85 -15.72 12.50
CA THR A 680 -24.22 -15.90 13.00
C THR A 680 -25.11 -16.32 11.84
N PRO A 681 -26.26 -16.96 12.11
CA PRO A 681 -26.71 -17.56 13.38
C PRO A 681 -25.89 -18.82 13.75
N PRO A 682 -25.98 -19.35 14.97
CA PRO A 682 -25.14 -20.46 15.46
C PRO A 682 -25.13 -21.70 14.56
N GLN A 683 -26.21 -21.98 13.87
CA GLN A 683 -26.36 -23.12 12.94
C GLN A 683 -25.44 -23.02 11.71
N TYR A 684 -25.01 -21.82 11.34
CA TYR A 684 -24.11 -21.57 10.21
C TYR A 684 -22.71 -21.14 10.67
N HIS A 685 -22.44 -21.11 11.97
CA HIS A 685 -21.14 -20.69 12.49
C HIS A 685 -19.99 -21.52 11.88
N GLY A 686 -19.00 -20.84 11.29
CA GLY A 686 -17.87 -21.47 10.61
C GLY A 686 -18.14 -21.96 9.19
N PHE A 687 -19.37 -21.79 8.67
CA PHE A 687 -19.74 -22.21 7.33
C PHE A 687 -19.29 -21.17 6.27
N PRO A 688 -18.73 -21.59 5.12
CA PRO A 688 -18.35 -20.64 4.07
C PRO A 688 -19.56 -19.89 3.49
N VAL A 689 -19.47 -18.57 3.45
CA VAL A 689 -20.54 -17.68 2.93
C VAL A 689 -20.97 -18.07 1.51
N MET A 690 -20.02 -18.44 0.65
CA MET A 690 -20.30 -18.81 -0.75
C MET A 690 -21.20 -20.05 -0.90
N LEU A 691 -21.27 -20.90 0.13
CA LEU A 691 -22.08 -22.11 0.13
C LEU A 691 -23.46 -21.91 0.78
N PHE A 692 -23.76 -20.69 1.25
CA PHE A 692 -25.06 -20.39 1.84
C PHE A 692 -26.17 -20.55 0.82
N ASP A 693 -27.18 -21.41 1.16
CA ASP A 693 -28.33 -21.67 0.26
C ASP A 693 -29.27 -20.46 0.24
N THR A 694 -29.34 -19.81 -0.91
CA THR A 694 -30.27 -18.69 -1.14
C THR A 694 -31.64 -19.11 -1.67
N ALA A 695 -31.91 -20.41 -1.91
CA ALA A 695 -33.20 -20.89 -2.43
C ALA A 695 -34.33 -20.62 -1.43
N PRO A 696 -34.17 -20.85 -0.12
CA PRO A 696 -35.22 -20.52 0.86
C PRO A 696 -35.55 -19.03 0.94
N CYS A 697 -34.57 -18.17 0.59
CA CYS A 697 -34.72 -16.71 0.64
C CYS A 697 -35.64 -16.15 -0.48
N LYS A 698 -35.94 -16.95 -1.50
CA LYS A 698 -36.79 -16.56 -2.63
C LYS A 698 -38.25 -16.99 -2.44
N ASP A 699 -38.50 -17.82 -1.43
CA ASP A 699 -39.84 -18.34 -1.17
C ASP A 699 -40.63 -17.35 -0.31
N SER A 700 -41.09 -16.29 -0.95
CA SER A 700 -41.97 -15.29 -0.31
C SER A 700 -43.41 -15.77 -0.22
N ALA A 701 -43.74 -16.92 -0.83
CA ALA A 701 -45.12 -17.40 -0.94
C ALA A 701 -45.89 -17.48 0.39
N PRO A 702 -45.30 -18.00 1.50
CA PRO A 702 -46.01 -18.00 2.78
C PRO A 702 -46.15 -16.59 3.38
N PHE A 703 -45.18 -15.71 3.18
CA PHE A 703 -45.21 -14.34 3.69
C PHE A 703 -46.09 -13.45 2.83
N GLU A 704 -46.16 -13.65 1.50
CA GLU A 704 -47.08 -12.95 0.63
C GLU A 704 -48.53 -13.35 0.93
N LEU A 705 -48.76 -14.63 1.20
CA LEU A 705 -50.12 -15.11 1.61
C LEU A 705 -50.49 -14.50 2.98
N PHE A 706 -49.59 -14.52 3.96
CA PHE A 706 -49.81 -13.88 5.25
C PHE A 706 -49.97 -12.36 5.14
N PHE A 707 -49.21 -11.72 4.28
CA PHE A 707 -49.32 -10.28 4.02
C PHE A 707 -50.67 -9.95 3.37
N VAL A 708 -51.08 -10.71 2.37
CA VAL A 708 -52.37 -10.52 1.71
C VAL A 708 -53.54 -10.77 2.69
N ILE A 709 -53.46 -11.80 3.52
CA ILE A 709 -54.47 -12.08 4.55
C ILE A 709 -54.48 -11.00 5.61
N SER A 710 -53.28 -10.60 6.13
CA SER A 710 -53.17 -9.59 7.18
C SER A 710 -53.56 -8.20 6.68
N THR A 711 -53.14 -7.83 5.47
CA THR A 711 -53.55 -6.54 4.85
C THR A 711 -55.01 -6.52 4.48
N SER A 712 -55.63 -7.64 4.01
CA SER A 712 -57.04 -7.67 3.76
C SER A 712 -57.88 -7.65 5.04
N LEU A 713 -57.40 -8.28 6.12
CA LEU A 713 -57.97 -8.13 7.47
C LEU A 713 -57.85 -6.72 8.00
N LEU A 714 -56.66 -6.11 7.84
CA LEU A 714 -56.38 -4.72 8.27
C LEU A 714 -57.23 -3.73 7.46
N LEU A 715 -57.30 -3.88 6.13
CA LEU A 715 -58.13 -3.06 5.27
C LEU A 715 -59.63 -3.24 5.58
N SER A 716 -60.07 -4.48 5.86
CA SER A 716 -61.44 -4.75 6.34
C SER A 716 -61.71 -4.11 7.68
N PHE A 717 -60.71 -4.16 8.61
CA PHE A 717 -60.80 -3.49 9.91
C PHE A 717 -60.84 -1.96 9.77
N ILE A 718 -59.95 -1.40 8.93
CA ILE A 718 -59.92 0.06 8.62
C ILE A 718 -61.23 0.45 7.94
N PHE A 719 -61.73 -0.35 7.02
CA PHE A 719 -63.02 -0.11 6.34
C PHE A 719 -64.20 -0.12 7.36
N ILE A 720 -64.20 -1.07 8.29
CA ILE A 720 -65.17 -1.14 9.39
C ILE A 720 -65.02 0.08 10.32
N VAL A 721 -63.74 0.46 10.66
CA VAL A 721 -63.47 1.64 11.50
C VAL A 721 -63.84 2.91 10.77
N LEU A 722 -63.58 3.02 9.46
CA LEU A 722 -64.04 4.15 8.64
C LEU A 722 -65.54 4.21 8.51
N LEU A 723 -66.22 3.07 8.32
CA LEU A 723 -67.70 3.00 8.37
C LEU A 723 -68.22 3.44 9.73
N ILE A 724 -67.62 2.97 10.81
CA ILE A 724 -67.96 3.42 12.17
C ILE A 724 -67.57 4.90 12.36
N HIS A 725 -66.49 5.39 11.76
CA HIS A 725 -66.12 6.78 11.86
C HIS A 725 -67.01 7.73 11.06
N PHE A 726 -67.42 7.33 9.82
CA PHE A 726 -68.27 8.15 8.99
C PHE A 726 -69.75 8.08 9.42
N GLU A 727 -70.23 6.95 9.90
CA GLU A 727 -71.56 6.79 10.48
C GLU A 727 -71.55 6.78 12.00
N GLY A 728 -70.41 6.54 12.62
CA GLY A 728 -70.19 6.39 14.07
C GLY A 728 -70.46 7.64 14.86
N TRP A 729 -70.29 8.81 14.25
CA TRP A 729 -70.67 10.08 14.96
C TRP A 729 -72.20 10.14 15.18
N ARG A 730 -73.00 9.53 14.27
CA ARG A 730 -74.45 9.36 14.50
C ARG A 730 -74.69 8.29 15.57
N ILE A 731 -73.92 7.19 15.56
CA ILE A 731 -74.01 6.13 16.57
C ILE A 731 -73.49 6.62 17.91
N SER A 732 -72.37 7.32 17.96
CA SER A 732 -71.80 7.94 19.20
C SER A 732 -72.72 9.03 19.76
N PHE A 733 -73.34 9.81 18.88
CA PHE A 733 -74.33 10.82 19.31
C PHE A 733 -75.59 10.15 19.91
N TYR A 734 -76.11 9.10 19.26
CA TYR A 734 -77.26 8.39 19.83
C TYR A 734 -76.90 7.55 21.05
N TRP A 735 -75.68 6.97 21.10
CA TRP A 735 -75.16 6.26 22.26
C TRP A 735 -74.90 7.18 23.44
N ASN A 736 -74.26 8.32 23.26
CA ASN A 736 -74.07 9.34 24.31
C ASN A 736 -75.42 9.90 24.82
N VAL A 737 -76.37 10.15 23.92
CA VAL A 737 -77.72 10.52 24.30
C VAL A 737 -78.40 9.43 25.09
N LEU A 738 -78.20 8.16 24.72
CA LEU A 738 -78.78 7.01 25.43
C LEU A 738 -78.12 6.81 26.80
N VAL A 739 -76.76 6.92 26.88
CA VAL A 739 -75.95 6.73 28.09
C VAL A 739 -76.30 7.87 29.08
N HIS A 740 -76.29 9.10 28.59
CA HIS A 740 -76.71 10.25 29.45
C HIS A 740 -78.15 10.17 29.95
N ARG A 741 -79.02 9.47 29.15
CA ARG A 741 -80.45 9.33 29.56
C ARG A 741 -80.68 8.15 30.50
N VAL A 742 -79.83 7.13 30.44
CA VAL A 742 -80.07 5.87 31.15
C VAL A 742 -79.16 5.68 32.38
N LEU A 743 -78.00 6.26 32.43
CA LEU A 743 -76.98 5.93 33.45
C LEU A 743 -76.53 7.11 34.33
N GLY A 744 -76.96 8.33 34.10
CA GLY A 744 -76.81 9.44 35.05
C GLY A 744 -75.39 9.64 35.62
N PHE A 745 -74.34 9.46 34.82
CA PHE A 745 -72.98 9.65 35.35
C PHE A 745 -72.61 11.12 35.49
N LYS A 746 -72.36 11.53 36.69
CA LYS A 746 -71.64 12.74 37.05
C LYS A 746 -70.14 12.43 36.83
N GLU A 747 -69.43 13.33 36.14
CA GLU A 747 -67.96 13.31 36.13
C GLU A 747 -67.44 13.32 37.57
N VAL A 748 -66.75 12.29 37.96
CA VAL A 748 -65.99 12.27 39.21
C VAL A 748 -64.78 13.14 39.01
N ASP A 749 -64.82 14.34 39.60
CA ASP A 749 -63.67 15.15 39.83
C ASP A 749 -62.61 14.29 40.54
N GLY A 750 -61.58 13.86 39.85
CA GLY A 750 -60.44 13.22 40.47
C GLY A 750 -59.79 14.26 41.43
N GLN A 751 -59.47 13.84 42.64
CA GLN A 751 -58.80 14.66 43.64
C GLN A 751 -57.53 15.27 43.02
N PRO A 752 -57.25 16.57 43.23
CA PRO A 752 -56.05 17.23 42.75
C PRO A 752 -54.85 16.56 43.44
N GLU A 753 -54.02 15.88 42.69
CA GLU A 753 -52.64 15.58 43.12
C GLU A 753 -51.99 16.93 43.47
N GLN A 754 -51.48 17.07 44.70
CA GLN A 754 -50.86 18.29 45.22
C GLN A 754 -49.51 18.48 44.56
N PHE A 755 -49.48 19.18 43.41
CA PHE A 755 -48.21 19.63 42.83
C PHE A 755 -47.74 20.84 43.69
N GLU A 756 -46.40 20.82 43.97
CA GLU A 756 -45.77 21.89 44.75
C GLU A 756 -45.67 23.19 43.95
N TYR A 757 -45.48 23.07 42.62
CA TYR A 757 -45.36 24.18 41.69
C TYR A 757 -46.46 24.10 40.62
N THR A 758 -46.94 25.30 40.21
CA THR A 758 -47.86 25.42 39.09
C THR A 758 -47.20 25.12 37.77
N ALA A 759 -45.94 25.54 37.59
CA ALA A 759 -45.14 25.16 36.43
C ALA A 759 -43.64 25.28 36.71
N TYR A 760 -42.87 24.37 36.07
CA TYR A 760 -41.43 24.45 35.94
C TYR A 760 -41.06 25.20 34.68
N ILE A 761 -40.18 26.22 34.76
CA ILE A 761 -39.81 27.07 33.63
C ILE A 761 -38.44 26.66 33.07
N VAL A 762 -38.42 26.16 31.85
CA VAL A 762 -37.21 25.81 31.12
C VAL A 762 -36.79 26.99 30.24
N HIS A 763 -35.64 27.57 30.54
CA HIS A 763 -35.10 28.70 29.79
C HIS A 763 -33.57 28.56 29.63
N ALA A 764 -32.98 29.31 28.70
CA ALA A 764 -31.53 29.45 28.61
C ALA A 764 -31.02 30.45 29.65
N TYR A 765 -29.80 30.25 30.14
CA TYR A 765 -29.19 31.16 31.13
C TYR A 765 -29.21 32.63 30.71
N LYS A 766 -29.11 32.93 29.43
CA LYS A 766 -29.15 34.29 28.87
C LYS A 766 -30.55 34.94 28.91
N ASP A 767 -31.59 34.14 29.01
CA ASP A 767 -32.99 34.58 29.01
C ASP A 767 -33.52 34.72 30.44
N ARG A 768 -32.68 34.51 31.47
CA ARG A 768 -33.01 34.52 32.87
C ARG A 768 -33.69 35.82 33.31
N ASP A 769 -33.11 36.95 32.93
CA ASP A 769 -33.64 38.27 33.38
C ASP A 769 -35.04 38.51 32.81
N TRP A 770 -35.29 38.11 31.56
CA TRP A 770 -36.61 38.16 30.96
C TRP A 770 -37.61 37.26 31.70
N VAL A 771 -37.19 36.04 32.07
CA VAL A 771 -38.06 35.12 32.83
C VAL A 771 -38.38 35.71 34.18
N TRP A 772 -37.42 36.28 34.87
CA TRP A 772 -37.60 36.88 36.16
C TRP A 772 -38.59 38.10 36.11
N GLU A 773 -38.40 39.02 35.19
CA GLU A 773 -39.23 40.21 35.01
C GLU A 773 -40.68 39.88 34.65
N ASN A 774 -40.98 38.78 34.01
CA ASN A 774 -42.29 38.44 33.53
C ASN A 774 -43.04 37.41 34.40
N PHE A 775 -42.35 36.50 35.07
CA PHE A 775 -43.01 35.49 35.90
C PHE A 775 -43.05 35.81 37.38
N SER A 776 -42.08 36.50 37.99
CA SER A 776 -42.12 36.94 39.39
C SER A 776 -43.27 37.86 39.71
N PRO A 777 -43.59 38.89 38.89
CA PRO A 777 -44.74 39.73 39.15
C PRO A 777 -46.09 39.01 39.03
N MET A 778 -46.14 37.90 38.31
CA MET A 778 -47.37 37.08 38.23
C MET A 778 -47.58 36.27 39.49
N GLU A 779 -46.52 35.74 40.13
CA GLU A 779 -46.63 35.14 41.47
C GLU A 779 -47.06 36.13 42.56
N GLU A 780 -46.52 37.35 42.47
CA GLU A 780 -46.90 38.43 43.44
C GLU A 780 -48.34 38.85 43.31
N LYS A 781 -48.90 38.85 42.10
CA LYS A 781 -50.30 39.27 41.84
C LYS A 781 -51.28 38.13 42.11
N ASP A 782 -50.90 36.89 41.95
CA ASP A 782 -51.76 35.73 42.11
C ASP A 782 -51.07 34.70 42.98
N GLN A 783 -51.28 34.66 44.23
CA GLN A 783 -50.67 33.71 45.20
C GLN A 783 -50.99 32.24 44.94
N SER A 784 -51.95 31.97 44.02
CA SER A 784 -52.21 30.56 43.57
C SER A 784 -51.22 30.05 42.55
N LEU A 785 -50.43 30.95 41.96
CA LEU A 785 -49.35 30.57 40.99
C LEU A 785 -48.05 30.51 41.74
N LYS A 786 -47.35 29.41 41.53
CA LYS A 786 -45.99 29.18 42.03
C LYS A 786 -45.15 28.56 40.95
N PHE A 787 -44.18 29.30 40.44
CA PHE A 787 -43.27 28.83 39.39
C PHE A 787 -41.97 28.28 40.00
N CYS A 788 -41.49 27.20 39.45
CA CYS A 788 -40.19 26.66 39.79
C CYS A 788 -39.12 27.21 38.83
N LEU A 789 -38.20 27.98 39.37
CA LEU A 789 -37.07 28.61 38.68
C LEU A 789 -35.77 27.95 39.17
N GLU A 790 -34.92 27.52 38.24
CA GLU A 790 -33.69 26.76 38.56
C GLU A 790 -32.78 27.52 39.54
N GLU A 791 -32.66 28.84 39.36
CA GLU A 791 -31.74 29.66 40.16
C GLU A 791 -32.29 30.00 41.58
N ARG A 792 -33.59 29.87 41.78
CA ARG A 792 -34.23 30.20 43.07
C ARG A 792 -34.56 28.94 43.89
N ASP A 793 -35.07 27.91 43.22
CA ASP A 793 -35.80 26.85 43.89
C ASP A 793 -35.00 25.52 43.92
N PHE A 794 -33.79 25.45 43.31
CA PHE A 794 -32.97 24.28 43.42
C PHE A 794 -32.22 24.23 44.76
N GLU A 795 -32.34 23.11 45.45
CA GLU A 795 -31.67 22.88 46.72
C GLU A 795 -30.15 22.78 46.54
N ALA A 796 -29.40 23.49 47.36
CA ALA A 796 -27.96 23.49 47.37
C ALA A 796 -27.43 22.10 47.80
N GLY A 797 -26.58 21.48 46.97
CA GLY A 797 -25.97 20.18 47.27
C GLY A 797 -26.59 18.99 46.50
N VAL A 798 -27.68 19.17 45.76
CA VAL A 798 -28.29 18.14 44.93
C VAL A 798 -27.63 18.18 43.54
N LEU A 799 -27.37 17.01 42.97
CA LEU A 799 -26.87 16.90 41.59
C LEU A 799 -27.86 17.60 40.64
N GLY A 800 -27.36 18.57 39.82
CA GLY A 800 -28.21 19.44 39.00
C GLY A 800 -29.19 18.68 38.09
N LEU A 801 -28.80 17.49 37.60
CA LEU A 801 -29.68 16.64 36.80
C LEU A 801 -30.82 16.02 37.62
N GLU A 802 -30.57 15.64 38.84
CA GLU A 802 -31.57 15.08 39.75
C GLU A 802 -32.55 16.17 40.22
N ALA A 803 -32.04 17.36 40.48
CA ALA A 803 -32.85 18.52 40.81
C ALA A 803 -33.84 18.86 39.67
N ILE A 804 -33.42 18.84 38.42
CA ILE A 804 -34.26 19.06 37.23
C ILE A 804 -35.38 18.01 37.16
N VAL A 805 -35.06 16.71 37.30
CA VAL A 805 -36.06 15.63 37.24
C VAL A 805 -37.10 15.77 38.38
N ASN A 806 -36.63 16.04 39.59
CA ASN A 806 -37.50 16.22 40.74
C ASN A 806 -38.40 17.44 40.57
N SER A 807 -37.89 18.56 40.08
CA SER A 807 -38.67 19.78 39.84
C SER A 807 -39.70 19.60 38.72
N ILE A 808 -39.35 18.87 37.66
CA ILE A 808 -40.30 18.48 36.61
C ILE A 808 -41.45 17.66 37.22
N LYS A 809 -41.18 16.67 38.07
CA LYS A 809 -42.16 15.77 38.68
C LYS A 809 -43.05 16.50 39.69
N ARG A 810 -42.53 17.50 40.39
CA ARG A 810 -43.26 18.30 41.41
C ARG A 810 -44.07 19.47 40.79
N SER A 811 -44.00 19.66 39.47
CA SER A 811 -44.68 20.73 38.75
C SER A 811 -45.84 20.21 37.93
N ARG A 812 -46.99 20.91 38.00
CA ARG A 812 -48.20 20.57 37.26
C ARG A 812 -48.08 20.83 35.76
N LYS A 813 -47.33 21.83 35.34
CA LYS A 813 -47.09 22.22 33.94
C LYS A 813 -45.57 22.43 33.73
N ILE A 814 -45.15 22.42 32.47
CA ILE A 814 -43.79 22.72 32.08
C ILE A 814 -43.83 23.80 31.00
N ILE A 815 -43.17 24.92 31.21
CA ILE A 815 -43.13 26.03 30.26
C ILE A 815 -41.77 26.09 29.61
N PHE A 816 -41.70 25.93 28.28
CA PHE A 816 -40.47 26.16 27.52
C PHE A 816 -40.42 27.57 26.97
N VAL A 817 -39.47 28.38 27.41
CA VAL A 817 -39.19 29.72 26.88
C VAL A 817 -38.24 29.60 25.69
N LEU A 818 -38.80 29.61 24.50
CA LEU A 818 -38.14 29.27 23.26
C LEU A 818 -37.42 30.46 22.64
N THR A 819 -36.10 30.41 22.65
CA THR A 819 -35.15 31.35 22.01
C THR A 819 -34.09 30.59 21.24
N GLN A 820 -33.33 31.27 20.39
CA GLN A 820 -32.19 30.62 19.72
C GLN A 820 -31.09 30.19 20.71
N HIS A 821 -31.04 30.82 21.88
CA HIS A 821 -30.14 30.46 22.96
C HIS A 821 -30.52 29.10 23.56
N LEU A 822 -31.80 28.88 23.82
CA LEU A 822 -32.31 27.62 24.34
C LEU A 822 -32.08 26.45 23.33
N LEU A 823 -32.23 26.70 22.02
CA LEU A 823 -32.01 25.71 20.97
C LEU A 823 -30.55 25.22 20.86
N LYS A 824 -29.62 26.03 21.35
CA LYS A 824 -28.17 25.69 21.37
C LYS A 824 -27.73 25.10 22.70
N ASP A 825 -28.55 25.05 23.71
CA ASP A 825 -28.22 24.52 25.02
C ASP A 825 -28.15 22.97 25.00
N PRO A 826 -26.98 22.36 25.28
CA PRO A 826 -26.79 20.89 25.26
C PRO A 826 -27.60 20.16 26.33
N LEU A 827 -27.80 20.80 27.54
CA LEU A 827 -28.59 20.22 28.62
C LEU A 827 -30.07 20.20 28.29
N CYS A 828 -30.57 21.27 27.69
CA CYS A 828 -31.94 21.33 27.23
C CYS A 828 -32.22 20.26 26.17
N LYS A 829 -31.36 20.15 25.16
CA LYS A 829 -31.53 19.24 24.03
C LYS A 829 -31.50 17.74 24.43
N ARG A 830 -30.60 17.34 25.32
CA ARG A 830 -30.38 15.94 25.66
C ARG A 830 -31.13 15.45 26.89
N PHE A 831 -31.47 16.32 27.78
CA PHE A 831 -32.00 15.92 29.09
C PHE A 831 -33.35 16.53 29.43
N LYS A 832 -33.48 17.89 29.51
CA LYS A 832 -34.69 18.56 29.95
C LYS A 832 -35.93 18.27 29.08
N VAL A 833 -35.74 18.28 27.74
CA VAL A 833 -36.82 17.99 26.79
C VAL A 833 -37.24 16.55 26.89
N HIS A 834 -36.29 15.61 27.00
CA HIS A 834 -36.59 14.18 27.08
C HIS A 834 -37.46 13.86 28.31
N HIS A 835 -37.07 14.39 29.48
CA HIS A 835 -37.82 14.15 30.72
C HIS A 835 -39.15 14.87 30.73
N ALA A 836 -39.23 16.11 30.19
CA ALA A 836 -40.45 16.84 30.07
C ALA A 836 -41.46 16.14 29.15
N VAL A 837 -41.04 15.65 28.01
CA VAL A 837 -41.90 14.92 27.08
C VAL A 837 -42.31 13.56 27.68
N HIS A 838 -41.41 12.84 28.38
CA HIS A 838 -41.75 11.59 29.05
C HIS A 838 -42.84 11.81 30.08
N GLN A 839 -42.72 12.83 30.93
CA GLN A 839 -43.72 13.17 31.93
C GLN A 839 -45.05 13.65 31.31
N ALA A 840 -44.99 14.40 30.19
CA ALA A 840 -46.18 14.81 29.48
C ALA A 840 -46.92 13.60 28.84
N ILE A 841 -46.22 12.55 28.45
CA ILE A 841 -46.83 11.30 27.97
C ILE A 841 -47.51 10.56 29.14
N GLU A 842 -46.92 10.56 30.30
CA GLU A 842 -47.49 9.93 31.51
C GLU A 842 -48.72 10.66 32.07
N GLN A 843 -48.77 12.00 31.95
CA GLN A 843 -49.79 12.85 32.58
C GLN A 843 -50.84 13.42 31.61
N ASN A 844 -50.90 13.00 30.34
CA ASN A 844 -51.62 13.68 29.25
C ASN A 844 -50.96 14.95 28.68
N LEU A 845 -50.88 15.06 27.36
CA LEU A 845 -50.11 16.06 26.55
C LEU A 845 -50.39 17.56 26.84
N ASP A 846 -51.34 17.91 27.75
CA ASP A 846 -51.60 19.29 28.13
C ASP A 846 -50.64 19.88 29.17
N SER A 847 -49.67 19.11 29.65
CA SER A 847 -48.69 19.56 30.67
C SER A 847 -47.58 20.45 30.15
N ILE A 848 -47.38 20.59 28.84
CA ILE A 848 -46.31 21.43 28.23
C ILE A 848 -46.91 22.66 27.57
N ILE A 849 -46.34 23.84 27.89
CA ILE A 849 -46.66 25.14 27.29
C ILE A 849 -45.40 25.65 26.57
N LEU A 850 -45.55 26.08 25.33
CA LEU A 850 -44.46 26.65 24.53
C LEU A 850 -44.64 28.17 24.44
N VAL A 851 -43.66 28.89 24.92
CA VAL A 851 -43.60 30.37 24.87
C VAL A 851 -42.49 30.78 23.91
N PHE A 852 -42.85 31.34 22.77
CA PHE A 852 -41.89 31.78 21.76
C PHE A 852 -41.57 33.27 21.98
N LEU A 853 -40.32 33.57 22.29
CA LEU A 853 -39.81 34.95 22.35
C LEU A 853 -39.34 35.42 20.96
N GLU A 854 -39.00 34.51 20.09
CA GLU A 854 -38.52 34.76 18.74
C GLU A 854 -39.27 33.88 17.74
N ASP A 855 -39.32 34.28 16.47
CA ASP A 855 -39.92 33.44 15.44
C ASP A 855 -38.98 32.30 15.04
N ILE A 856 -39.26 31.13 15.56
CA ILE A 856 -38.48 29.92 15.36
C ILE A 856 -39.26 28.99 14.43
N PRO A 857 -38.76 28.68 13.19
CA PRO A 857 -39.47 27.79 12.30
C PRO A 857 -39.43 26.34 12.78
N ASP A 858 -40.47 25.57 12.49
CA ASP A 858 -40.68 24.22 12.98
C ASP A 858 -39.54 23.23 12.64
N HIS A 859 -38.84 23.40 11.52
CA HIS A 859 -37.72 22.57 11.18
C HIS A 859 -36.52 22.74 12.14
N LYS A 860 -36.24 23.96 12.60
CA LYS A 860 -35.20 24.25 13.61
C LYS A 860 -35.60 23.74 14.98
N LEU A 861 -36.88 23.92 15.36
CA LEU A 861 -37.42 23.43 16.61
C LEU A 861 -37.34 21.89 16.67
N ASN A 862 -37.69 21.20 15.57
CA ASN A 862 -37.64 19.76 15.48
C ASN A 862 -36.19 19.24 15.49
N HIS A 863 -35.27 19.93 14.79
CA HIS A 863 -33.86 19.53 14.77
C HIS A 863 -33.17 19.71 16.15
N ALA A 864 -33.53 20.75 16.88
CA ALA A 864 -32.92 21.08 18.16
C ALA A 864 -33.54 20.34 19.35
N LEU A 865 -34.86 20.22 19.42
CA LEU A 865 -35.58 19.76 20.59
C LEU A 865 -36.52 18.57 20.33
N PHE A 866 -36.61 18.10 19.10
CA PHE A 866 -37.55 17.06 18.65
C PHE A 866 -39.01 17.39 18.89
N LEU A 867 -39.35 18.70 18.97
CA LEU A 867 -40.68 19.20 19.17
C LEU A 867 -41.23 19.82 17.87
N ARG A 868 -42.56 19.71 17.66
CA ARG A 868 -43.27 20.40 16.56
C ARG A 868 -44.49 21.10 17.11
N ARG A 869 -44.83 22.31 16.63
CA ARG A 869 -46.03 23.04 17.08
C ARG A 869 -47.28 22.18 16.96
N GLY A 870 -47.40 21.39 15.89
CA GLY A 870 -48.55 20.50 15.68
C GLY A 870 -48.75 19.39 16.71
N MET A 871 -47.81 19.17 17.63
CA MET A 871 -47.91 18.20 18.73
C MET A 871 -48.68 18.78 19.95
N PHE A 872 -48.94 20.08 19.99
CA PHE A 872 -49.51 20.75 21.15
C PHE A 872 -50.81 21.43 20.78
N LYS A 873 -51.74 21.54 21.75
CA LYS A 873 -53.00 22.31 21.59
C LYS A 873 -52.71 23.76 21.35
N SER A 874 -53.57 24.46 20.60
CA SER A 874 -53.37 25.87 20.21
C SER A 874 -53.23 26.83 21.40
N HIS A 875 -53.90 26.54 22.53
CA HIS A 875 -53.79 27.36 23.74
C HIS A 875 -52.51 27.14 24.54
N CYS A 876 -51.76 26.06 24.25
CA CYS A 876 -50.44 25.77 24.83
C CYS A 876 -49.31 26.41 24.03
N ILE A 877 -49.56 27.09 22.90
CA ILE A 877 -48.55 27.71 22.04
C ILE A 877 -48.76 29.25 22.13
N LEU A 878 -47.84 29.92 22.78
CA LEU A 878 -47.90 31.35 23.04
C LEU A 878 -46.73 32.07 22.40
N ASN A 879 -47.01 33.19 21.70
CA ASN A 879 -45.98 34.05 21.14
C ASN A 879 -45.89 35.33 21.94
N TRP A 880 -44.69 35.74 22.27
CA TRP A 880 -44.44 37.00 22.93
C TRP A 880 -44.79 38.18 22.01
N PRO A 881 -45.61 39.15 22.46
CA PRO A 881 -46.02 40.24 21.61
C PRO A 881 -44.91 41.30 21.47
N VAL A 882 -44.72 41.80 20.27
CA VAL A 882 -43.76 42.89 19.98
C VAL A 882 -44.26 44.22 20.52
N GLN A 883 -45.61 44.40 20.67
CA GLN A 883 -46.24 45.63 21.14
C GLN A 883 -46.52 45.58 22.67
N LYS A 884 -45.99 46.52 23.41
CA LYS A 884 -46.15 46.59 24.89
C LYS A 884 -47.59 46.53 25.35
N GLU A 885 -48.53 47.11 24.63
CA GLU A 885 -49.97 47.11 24.93
C GLU A 885 -50.63 45.74 24.97
N ARG A 886 -50.03 44.76 24.32
CA ARG A 886 -50.54 43.37 24.25
C ARG A 886 -49.96 42.43 25.30
N ILE A 887 -49.08 42.92 26.18
CA ILE A 887 -48.42 42.05 27.19
C ILE A 887 -49.48 41.58 28.22
N ASN A 888 -50.42 42.37 28.58
CA ASN A 888 -51.49 41.94 29.47
C ASN A 888 -52.36 40.82 28.85
N ALA A 889 -52.61 40.87 27.55
CA ALA A 889 -53.33 39.82 26.85
C ALA A 889 -52.51 38.53 26.77
N PHE A 890 -51.16 38.61 26.67
CA PHE A 890 -50.27 37.47 26.74
C PHE A 890 -50.30 36.81 28.12
N HIS A 891 -50.20 37.62 29.22
CA HIS A 891 -50.29 37.11 30.58
C HIS A 891 -51.64 36.44 30.85
N HIS A 892 -52.75 37.03 30.36
CA HIS A 892 -54.06 36.39 30.48
C HIS A 892 -54.10 35.04 29.72
N LYS A 893 -53.52 34.93 28.48
CA LYS A 893 -53.45 33.67 27.74
C LYS A 893 -52.59 32.65 28.45
N LEU A 894 -51.51 33.08 29.07
CA LEU A 894 -50.63 32.21 29.85
C LEU A 894 -51.33 31.67 31.09
N GLN A 895 -52.14 32.52 31.82
CA GLN A 895 -52.96 32.08 32.93
C GLN A 895 -54.02 31.05 32.50
N VAL A 896 -54.68 31.30 31.37
CA VAL A 896 -55.61 30.29 30.78
C VAL A 896 -54.92 28.98 30.46
N ALA A 897 -53.72 29.02 29.86
CA ALA A 897 -52.92 27.83 29.56
C ALA A 897 -52.46 27.11 30.85
N LEU A 898 -52.23 27.83 31.93
CA LEU A 898 -51.92 27.28 33.23
C LEU A 898 -53.14 26.67 33.95
N GLY A 899 -54.39 26.94 33.46
CA GLY A 899 -55.62 26.38 34.03
C GLY A 899 -56.05 27.03 35.36
N SER A 900 -55.66 28.30 35.63
CA SER A 900 -56.22 29.07 36.74
C SER A 900 -57.63 29.47 36.36
N ARG A 901 -58.62 29.12 37.19
CA ARG A 901 -60.02 29.56 37.05
C ARG A 901 -60.07 31.08 37.18
N ASN A 902 -60.54 31.75 36.16
CA ASN A 902 -60.99 33.17 36.36
C ASN A 902 -62.12 33.16 37.34
N SER A 903 -61.90 33.75 38.52
CA SER A 903 -62.99 34.31 39.28
C SER A 903 -63.65 35.42 38.45
N ALA A 904 -64.90 35.27 38.19
CA ALA A 904 -65.72 36.14 37.40
C ALA A 904 -65.61 37.62 37.85
N TYR A 905 -65.42 38.51 36.90
CA TYR A 905 -66.19 39.73 36.68
C TYR A 905 -66.34 39.87 35.17
#